data_628d2e754350ae4937342e82d42f817b
#
_entry.id   628d2e754350ae4937342e82d42f817b
#
_cell.length_a   1.000
_cell.length_b   1.000
_cell.length_c   1.000
_cell.angle_alpha   90.00
_cell.angle_beta   90.00
_cell.angle_gamma   90.00
#
_symmetry.space_group_name_H-M   'P 1'
#
loop_
_entity.id
_entity.type
_entity.pdbx_description
1 polymer ?
#
loop_
_entity_poly.entity_id
_entity_poly.type
_entity_poly.pdbx_seq_one_letter_code
_entity_poly.pdbx_strand_id
1 'polypeptide(L)'
;MEQNFTQKSMSAISEAHNFAIRYKHSEIKTEHLLLALINQMDGLIPNILQKMGINPAELTKKLEAKLNSMPKIEGGVGEVRPNAEVNRIIVGAEDYAKKMGDSYISTEHLFLAAFDNNSFLKENGVNKKQFENVLNEVRGGRKIMTDNPESTYEALDKFGKDLVELARKGKLDPIIGRDQEIRRAIQILSRRNKNNPILIGEPGVGKTAIAEGIAQRILKGDVPENLKDKTIFSLDLGALVAGAKYRGEFEERLKAVLEEIENSEGRIILFIDEVHNIVGAGKTEGSMDAGNLLKPMLARGEVKVIGATTIDEYRKYIEKDAALERRFQPVMVNEPTIEDTISILRGLKEKFEIFHGIRITDNAIVTAATMSDRYINDRFLPDKAIDLIDEAAAKVKTEINSMPVELDEITRRLMQLEIEKVALSKETDKASKERLTTLEKEIADLKDEEKELKSQWKREKEEAGKVAKINEEIEKIKLQIEEAQRKNDYNKLAELQYGKLPELEKQKEAEEEKAKDNSSVANKLLKQEIDSEEIAEVVGKWTGIPVAKLLQGEREKILHLAEHMMKRVIGQDDAIKTISDTIIRSRAGLKDPNRPIGSFIFLGPTGVGKTYLTKTLAFNLFDDEDNIVRIDMSEYMDKFSVTRLIGAPPGYVGYEEGGQLTEAVRRKPYSVILFDEIEKAHPDVFNVLLQLLDDGRLTDGKGKIVDFKNTIVIMTSNIGSEIILNDPMVSEPTKEAVLDEMKHRFKPEFLNRIDDIIVFKALGKESVKNIVNLILEGINERLKEQYIKVEFTDKALDYIVDEAYDPAYGARPLKRFVQKDIETNLSKMILSNKVSENSTVVLDSDGKKLIYNAKK
;
A
#
# COMPACT_ATOMS: atom_id res chain seq x y z
N MET A 1 -19.63 -7.67 -55.75
CA MET A 1 -18.40 -7.86 -54.93
C MET A 1 -18.67 -7.16 -53.62
N GLU A 2 -18.66 -7.88 -52.53
CA GLU A 2 -18.68 -7.22 -51.21
C GLU A 2 -17.43 -6.38 -51.08
N GLN A 3 -17.60 -5.06 -50.94
CA GLN A 3 -16.50 -4.16 -50.73
C GLN A 3 -16.04 -4.31 -49.27
N ASN A 4 -14.84 -4.79 -49.05
CA ASN A 4 -14.25 -4.94 -47.70
C ASN A 4 -13.75 -3.58 -47.19
N PHE A 5 -14.56 -2.92 -46.40
CA PHE A 5 -14.16 -1.69 -45.69
C PHE A 5 -13.56 -2.00 -44.32
N THR A 6 -12.61 -1.17 -43.88
CA THR A 6 -12.16 -1.18 -42.51
C THR A 6 -13.26 -0.68 -41.55
N GLN A 7 -13.19 -1.03 -40.29
CA GLN A 7 -14.17 -0.61 -39.26
C GLN A 7 -14.30 0.92 -39.21
N LYS A 8 -13.18 1.65 -39.29
CA LYS A 8 -13.18 3.11 -39.27
C LYS A 8 -13.74 3.73 -40.56
N SER A 9 -13.52 3.10 -41.71
CA SER A 9 -14.14 3.54 -42.95
C SER A 9 -15.64 3.37 -42.95
N MET A 10 -16.14 2.25 -42.43
CA MET A 10 -17.57 2.03 -42.23
C MET A 10 -18.19 3.02 -41.24
N SER A 11 -17.48 3.30 -40.16
CA SER A 11 -17.89 4.32 -39.18
C SER A 11 -17.98 5.71 -39.81
N ALA A 12 -16.95 6.10 -40.61
CA ALA A 12 -16.96 7.40 -41.29
C ALA A 12 -18.10 7.55 -42.30
N ILE A 13 -18.42 6.50 -43.05
CA ILE A 13 -19.54 6.50 -43.97
C ILE A 13 -20.90 6.61 -43.19
N SER A 14 -21.03 5.88 -42.11
CA SER A 14 -22.21 5.97 -41.23
C SER A 14 -22.38 7.34 -40.61
N GLU A 15 -21.27 7.95 -40.19
CA GLU A 15 -21.28 9.29 -39.58
C GLU A 15 -21.55 10.39 -40.61
N ALA A 16 -21.09 10.22 -41.85
CA ALA A 16 -21.46 11.10 -42.97
C ALA A 16 -22.98 11.08 -43.26
N HIS A 17 -23.59 9.90 -43.13
CA HIS A 17 -25.04 9.75 -43.19
C HIS A 17 -25.76 10.51 -42.05
N ASN A 18 -25.28 10.34 -40.84
CA ASN A 18 -25.81 11.03 -39.65
C ASN A 18 -25.68 12.56 -39.79
N PHE A 19 -24.55 13.06 -40.32
CA PHE A 19 -24.38 14.48 -40.60
C PHE A 19 -25.36 14.99 -41.62
N ALA A 20 -25.61 14.24 -42.71
CA ALA A 20 -26.60 14.65 -43.70
C ALA A 20 -28.00 14.80 -43.10
N ILE A 21 -28.43 13.88 -42.21
CA ILE A 21 -29.69 13.97 -41.47
C ILE A 21 -29.69 15.19 -40.54
N ARG A 22 -28.61 15.39 -39.77
CA ARG A 22 -28.47 16.49 -38.80
C ARG A 22 -28.56 17.86 -39.47
N TYR A 23 -27.90 18.02 -40.64
CA TYR A 23 -27.95 19.23 -41.41
C TYR A 23 -29.21 19.37 -42.31
N LYS A 24 -30.11 18.39 -42.30
CA LYS A 24 -31.36 18.32 -43.05
C LYS A 24 -31.14 18.37 -44.59
N HIS A 25 -30.11 17.64 -45.05
CA HIS A 25 -29.83 17.54 -46.49
C HIS A 25 -30.48 16.29 -47.09
N SER A 26 -30.87 16.35 -48.38
CA SER A 26 -31.53 15.26 -49.12
C SER A 26 -30.57 14.13 -49.52
N GLU A 27 -29.28 14.41 -49.55
CA GLU A 27 -28.27 13.50 -50.06
C GLU A 27 -26.99 13.62 -49.22
N ILE A 28 -26.23 12.54 -49.10
CA ILE A 28 -24.88 12.55 -48.55
C ILE A 28 -23.95 13.14 -49.62
N LYS A 29 -23.34 14.29 -49.33
CA LYS A 29 -22.36 14.96 -50.20
C LYS A 29 -20.95 14.71 -49.70
N THR A 30 -19.95 15.01 -50.54
CA THR A 30 -18.52 14.86 -50.21
C THR A 30 -18.14 15.60 -48.93
N GLU A 31 -18.74 16.77 -48.67
CA GLU A 31 -18.46 17.56 -47.45
C GLU A 31 -18.89 16.84 -46.20
N HIS A 32 -19.96 16.04 -46.20
CA HIS A 32 -20.34 15.21 -45.04
C HIS A 32 -19.31 14.11 -44.80
N LEU A 33 -18.82 13.46 -45.87
CA LEU A 33 -17.80 12.41 -45.75
C LEU A 33 -16.44 13.00 -45.28
N LEU A 34 -16.04 14.12 -45.82
CA LEU A 34 -14.83 14.81 -45.35
C LEU A 34 -14.93 15.24 -43.91
N LEU A 35 -16.10 15.75 -43.46
CA LEU A 35 -16.33 16.11 -42.06
C LEU A 35 -16.22 14.89 -41.15
N ALA A 36 -16.79 13.76 -41.55
CA ALA A 36 -16.70 12.52 -40.81
C ALA A 36 -15.26 12.02 -40.70
N LEU A 37 -14.50 12.03 -41.82
CA LEU A 37 -13.09 11.59 -41.83
C LEU A 37 -12.18 12.47 -40.98
N ILE A 38 -12.37 13.80 -40.98
CA ILE A 38 -11.55 14.77 -40.27
C ILE A 38 -11.89 14.80 -38.77
N ASN A 39 -13.14 14.51 -38.37
CA ASN A 39 -13.60 14.53 -36.99
C ASN A 39 -13.47 13.17 -36.27
N GLN A 40 -12.93 12.14 -36.88
CA GLN A 40 -12.72 10.86 -36.23
C GLN A 40 -11.76 11.00 -35.05
N MET A 41 -12.23 10.67 -33.85
CA MET A 41 -11.35 10.54 -32.67
C MET A 41 -10.31 9.45 -32.95
N ASP A 42 -9.04 9.76 -32.71
CA ASP A 42 -7.90 8.86 -32.98
C ASP A 42 -7.87 8.34 -34.44
N GLY A 43 -8.35 9.15 -35.40
CA GLY A 43 -8.33 8.83 -36.83
C GLY A 43 -6.98 9.12 -37.48
N LEU A 44 -6.65 8.33 -38.49
CA LEU A 44 -5.44 8.53 -39.31
C LEU A 44 -5.42 9.89 -40.00
N ILE A 45 -6.54 10.35 -40.52
CA ILE A 45 -6.63 11.60 -41.30
C ILE A 45 -6.33 12.84 -40.47
N PRO A 46 -6.91 13.05 -39.23
CA PRO A 46 -6.52 14.16 -38.36
C PRO A 46 -5.05 14.18 -38.05
N ASN A 47 -4.44 13.03 -37.75
CA ASN A 47 -3.01 12.92 -37.45
C ASN A 47 -2.11 13.33 -38.60
N ILE A 48 -2.40 12.85 -39.81
CA ILE A 48 -1.65 13.23 -41.01
C ILE A 48 -1.76 14.73 -41.26
N LEU A 49 -2.94 15.32 -41.14
CA LEU A 49 -3.14 16.75 -41.31
C LEU A 49 -2.33 17.58 -40.32
N GLN A 50 -2.28 17.16 -39.05
CA GLN A 50 -1.46 17.81 -38.04
C GLN A 50 0.04 17.71 -38.34
N LYS A 51 0.54 16.55 -38.81
CA LYS A 51 1.93 16.38 -39.24
C LYS A 51 2.27 17.24 -40.47
N MET A 52 1.30 17.54 -41.34
CA MET A 52 1.42 18.49 -42.42
C MET A 52 1.38 19.97 -41.98
N GLY A 53 1.20 20.24 -40.67
CA GLY A 53 1.06 21.59 -40.13
C GLY A 53 -0.32 22.22 -40.38
N ILE A 54 -1.32 21.43 -40.76
CA ILE A 54 -2.68 21.88 -41.01
C ILE A 54 -3.55 21.56 -39.77
N ASN A 55 -4.24 22.57 -39.22
CA ASN A 55 -5.12 22.39 -38.08
C ASN A 55 -6.47 21.74 -38.50
N PRO A 56 -6.77 20.50 -38.08
CA PRO A 56 -8.01 19.83 -38.45
C PRO A 56 -9.26 20.60 -37.99
N ALA A 57 -9.22 21.27 -36.81
CA ALA A 57 -10.34 22.02 -36.28
C ALA A 57 -10.72 23.25 -37.14
N GLU A 58 -9.78 23.86 -37.87
CA GLU A 58 -10.08 24.94 -38.83
C GLU A 58 -10.77 24.41 -40.09
N LEU A 59 -10.32 23.24 -40.58
CA LEU A 59 -10.98 22.58 -41.70
C LEU A 59 -12.39 22.16 -41.35
N THR A 60 -12.59 21.60 -40.15
CA THR A 60 -13.92 21.25 -39.63
C THR A 60 -14.84 22.46 -39.61
N LYS A 61 -14.43 23.60 -39.04
CA LYS A 61 -15.24 24.83 -39.02
C LYS A 61 -15.64 25.31 -40.41
N LYS A 62 -14.70 25.24 -41.38
CA LYS A 62 -14.98 25.62 -42.78
C LYS A 62 -15.96 24.65 -43.46
N LEU A 63 -15.85 23.36 -43.20
CA LEU A 63 -16.81 22.35 -43.69
C LEU A 63 -18.20 22.56 -43.08
N GLU A 64 -18.28 22.83 -41.82
CA GLU A 64 -19.54 23.13 -41.13
C GLU A 64 -20.21 24.40 -41.68
N ALA A 65 -19.42 25.46 -41.94
CA ALA A 65 -19.92 26.67 -42.52
C ALA A 65 -20.47 26.40 -43.95
N LYS A 66 -19.73 25.59 -44.75
CA LYS A 66 -20.16 25.21 -46.10
C LYS A 66 -21.45 24.38 -46.05
N LEU A 67 -21.54 23.41 -45.16
CA LEU A 67 -22.75 22.58 -44.93
C LEU A 67 -23.93 23.42 -44.48
N ASN A 68 -23.72 24.38 -43.61
CA ASN A 68 -24.82 25.26 -43.14
C ASN A 68 -25.36 26.18 -44.26
N SER A 69 -24.54 26.50 -45.27
CA SER A 69 -24.94 27.32 -46.42
C SER A 69 -25.70 26.56 -47.52
N MET A 70 -25.71 25.23 -47.48
CA MET A 70 -26.40 24.39 -48.45
C MET A 70 -27.94 24.39 -48.24
N PRO A 71 -28.71 24.16 -49.29
CA PRO A 71 -30.19 24.08 -49.20
C PRO A 71 -30.62 22.98 -48.26
N LYS A 72 -31.54 23.32 -47.33
CA LYS A 72 -32.12 22.39 -46.32
C LYS A 72 -33.54 22.02 -46.69
N ILE A 73 -33.96 20.81 -46.37
CA ILE A 73 -35.34 20.35 -46.62
C ILE A 73 -36.21 20.77 -45.42
N GLU A 74 -37.32 21.45 -45.70
CA GLU A 74 -38.40 21.73 -44.78
C GLU A 74 -39.45 20.59 -44.85
N GLY A 75 -39.45 19.70 -43.89
CA GLY A 75 -40.27 18.50 -43.82
C GLY A 75 -39.39 17.28 -43.56
N GLY A 76 -39.93 16.22 -42.99
CA GLY A 76 -39.13 15.06 -42.55
C GLY A 76 -38.20 14.56 -43.65
N VAL A 77 -36.91 14.37 -43.30
CA VAL A 77 -35.89 13.83 -44.19
C VAL A 77 -36.26 12.39 -44.52
N GLY A 78 -36.56 12.09 -45.79
CA GLY A 78 -36.77 10.71 -46.25
C GLY A 78 -35.44 9.92 -46.23
N GLU A 79 -35.40 8.81 -46.94
CA GLU A 79 -34.20 7.98 -47.02
C GLU A 79 -33.07 8.77 -47.70
N VAL A 80 -32.01 9.10 -46.90
CA VAL A 80 -30.84 9.87 -47.42
C VAL A 80 -29.91 8.90 -48.11
N ARG A 81 -29.61 9.19 -49.38
CA ARG A 81 -28.71 8.35 -50.22
C ARG A 81 -27.45 9.12 -50.58
N PRO A 82 -26.32 8.41 -50.81
CA PRO A 82 -25.08 9.03 -51.35
C PRO A 82 -25.36 9.65 -52.73
N ASN A 83 -24.86 10.85 -52.96
CA ASN A 83 -24.92 11.48 -54.28
C ASN A 83 -23.93 10.81 -55.26
N ALA A 84 -23.99 11.16 -56.56
CA ALA A 84 -23.14 10.58 -57.59
C ALA A 84 -21.64 10.83 -57.34
N GLU A 85 -21.28 11.90 -56.65
CA GLU A 85 -19.88 12.25 -56.29
C GLU A 85 -19.32 11.34 -55.16
N VAL A 86 -20.08 11.13 -54.12
CA VAL A 86 -19.71 10.19 -53.04
C VAL A 86 -19.60 8.75 -53.55
N ASN A 87 -20.50 8.34 -54.44
CA ASN A 87 -20.38 7.01 -55.08
C ASN A 87 -19.10 6.90 -55.92
N ARG A 88 -18.67 7.96 -56.64
CA ARG A 88 -17.38 7.98 -57.32
C ARG A 88 -16.19 7.92 -56.39
N ILE A 89 -16.28 8.58 -55.24
CA ILE A 89 -15.23 8.51 -54.18
C ILE A 89 -15.12 7.08 -53.66
N ILE A 90 -16.19 6.41 -53.39
CA ILE A 90 -16.17 5.01 -52.92
C ILE A 90 -15.52 4.09 -53.95
N VAL A 91 -15.88 4.21 -55.20
CA VAL A 91 -15.25 3.42 -56.28
C VAL A 91 -13.80 3.78 -56.47
N GLY A 92 -13.43 5.10 -56.46
CA GLY A 92 -12.06 5.57 -56.52
C GLY A 92 -11.21 5.10 -55.34
N ALA A 93 -11.79 4.96 -54.14
CA ALA A 93 -11.09 4.43 -52.98
C ALA A 93 -10.71 2.95 -53.16
N GLU A 94 -11.56 2.15 -53.84
CA GLU A 94 -11.22 0.79 -54.21
C GLU A 94 -10.04 0.72 -55.18
N ASP A 95 -9.98 1.64 -56.16
CA ASP A 95 -8.83 1.75 -57.06
C ASP A 95 -7.54 2.12 -56.34
N TYR A 96 -7.60 3.03 -55.36
CA TYR A 96 -6.46 3.36 -54.50
C TYR A 96 -6.02 2.15 -53.64
N ALA A 97 -6.94 1.42 -53.03
CA ALA A 97 -6.62 0.22 -52.29
C ALA A 97 -5.92 -0.83 -53.17
N LYS A 98 -6.43 -1.09 -54.37
CA LYS A 98 -5.80 -2.01 -55.32
C LYS A 98 -4.41 -1.56 -55.75
N LYS A 99 -4.24 -0.24 -56.05
CA LYS A 99 -2.94 0.33 -56.42
C LYS A 99 -1.89 0.22 -55.30
N MET A 100 -2.31 0.32 -54.06
CA MET A 100 -1.45 0.18 -52.88
C MET A 100 -1.26 -1.29 -52.48
N GLY A 101 -2.01 -2.23 -53.08
CA GLY A 101 -1.95 -3.65 -52.78
C GLY A 101 -2.65 -4.04 -51.48
N ASP A 102 -3.63 -3.27 -51.09
CA ASP A 102 -4.41 -3.43 -49.87
C ASP A 102 -5.65 -4.29 -50.11
N SER A 103 -6.03 -5.11 -49.13
CA SER A 103 -7.22 -6.00 -49.18
C SER A 103 -8.50 -5.33 -48.70
N TYR A 104 -8.35 -4.24 -47.92
CA TYR A 104 -9.46 -3.46 -47.37
C TYR A 104 -9.39 -2.01 -47.75
N ILE A 105 -10.55 -1.37 -47.88
CA ILE A 105 -10.68 0.07 -48.17
C ILE A 105 -10.66 0.80 -46.81
N SER A 106 -9.63 1.57 -46.54
CA SER A 106 -9.46 2.35 -45.32
C SER A 106 -9.76 3.84 -45.50
N THR A 107 -9.69 4.61 -44.43
CA THR A 107 -10.04 6.03 -44.37
C THR A 107 -9.17 6.87 -45.31
N GLU A 108 -7.89 6.55 -45.46
CA GLU A 108 -6.98 7.26 -46.38
C GLU A 108 -7.32 7.06 -47.87
N HIS A 109 -7.82 5.88 -48.23
CA HIS A 109 -8.28 5.64 -49.61
C HIS A 109 -9.48 6.51 -49.94
N LEU A 110 -10.44 6.62 -49.02
CA LEU A 110 -11.61 7.50 -49.12
C LEU A 110 -11.16 8.98 -49.22
N PHE A 111 -10.18 9.37 -48.38
CA PHE A 111 -9.69 10.73 -48.37
C PHE A 111 -8.91 11.08 -49.66
N LEU A 112 -8.05 10.18 -50.15
CA LEU A 112 -7.34 10.35 -51.42
C LEU A 112 -8.31 10.42 -52.63
N ALA A 113 -9.31 9.58 -52.67
CA ALA A 113 -10.35 9.61 -53.70
C ALA A 113 -11.18 10.91 -53.65
N ALA A 114 -11.36 11.49 -52.47
CA ALA A 114 -12.04 12.78 -52.32
C ALA A 114 -11.20 13.93 -52.89
N PHE A 115 -9.86 13.88 -52.87
CA PHE A 115 -9.02 14.87 -53.58
C PHE A 115 -9.26 14.94 -55.06
N ASP A 116 -9.52 13.80 -55.72
CA ASP A 116 -9.72 13.74 -57.17
C ASP A 116 -11.10 14.23 -57.59
N ASN A 117 -12.06 14.15 -56.68
CA ASN A 117 -13.48 14.44 -56.98
C ASN A 117 -13.99 15.76 -56.38
N ASN A 118 -13.24 16.42 -55.47
CA ASN A 118 -13.67 17.67 -54.83
C ASN A 118 -12.52 18.66 -54.65
N SER A 119 -12.78 19.96 -54.92
CA SER A 119 -11.77 21.02 -54.86
C SER A 119 -11.53 21.56 -53.44
N PHE A 120 -12.42 21.27 -52.47
CA PHE A 120 -12.39 21.85 -51.15
C PHE A 120 -11.03 21.70 -50.44
N LEU A 121 -10.42 20.51 -50.50
CA LEU A 121 -9.13 20.26 -49.86
C LEU A 121 -8.04 21.09 -50.47
N LYS A 122 -8.00 21.22 -51.83
CA LYS A 122 -7.04 22.04 -52.53
C LYS A 122 -7.19 23.53 -52.23
N GLU A 123 -8.43 24.02 -52.17
CA GLU A 123 -8.78 25.42 -51.87
C GLU A 123 -8.39 25.80 -50.46
N ASN A 124 -8.31 24.84 -49.56
CA ASN A 124 -7.92 25.03 -48.15
C ASN A 124 -6.47 24.66 -47.85
N GLY A 125 -5.62 24.57 -48.87
CA GLY A 125 -4.16 24.44 -48.70
C GLY A 125 -3.68 22.99 -48.43
N VAL A 126 -4.54 21.99 -48.56
CA VAL A 126 -4.11 20.59 -48.40
C VAL A 126 -3.49 20.11 -49.72
N ASN A 127 -2.20 19.70 -49.70
CA ASN A 127 -1.49 19.21 -50.86
C ASN A 127 -1.49 17.68 -50.92
N LYS A 128 -2.03 17.10 -52.00
CA LYS A 128 -2.16 15.65 -52.17
C LYS A 128 -0.80 14.92 -52.09
N LYS A 129 0.24 15.43 -52.78
CA LYS A 129 1.57 14.78 -52.77
C LYS A 129 2.21 14.80 -51.40
N GLN A 130 2.03 15.90 -50.66
CA GLN A 130 2.53 15.99 -49.30
C GLN A 130 1.75 15.02 -48.38
N PHE A 131 0.45 14.90 -48.57
CA PHE A 131 -0.37 13.92 -47.85
C PHE A 131 0.07 12.47 -48.14
N GLU A 132 0.31 12.13 -49.42
CA GLU A 132 0.81 10.80 -49.82
C GLU A 132 2.18 10.49 -49.22
N ASN A 133 3.09 11.47 -49.12
CA ASN A 133 4.40 11.30 -48.52
C ASN A 133 4.30 11.03 -47.02
N VAL A 134 3.52 11.83 -46.27
CA VAL A 134 3.30 11.66 -44.85
C VAL A 134 2.56 10.36 -44.57
N LEU A 135 1.58 10.01 -45.42
CA LEU A 135 0.90 8.73 -45.32
C LEU A 135 1.85 7.53 -45.46
N ASN A 136 2.76 7.58 -46.44
CA ASN A 136 3.76 6.51 -46.62
C ASN A 136 4.72 6.40 -45.43
N GLU A 137 5.08 7.56 -44.85
CA GLU A 137 5.89 7.58 -43.62
C GLU A 137 5.16 6.96 -42.43
N VAL A 138 3.90 7.33 -42.21
CA VAL A 138 3.07 6.80 -41.13
C VAL A 138 2.75 5.30 -41.31
N ARG A 139 2.50 4.87 -42.55
CA ARG A 139 2.26 3.46 -42.85
C ARG A 139 3.50 2.57 -42.77
N GLY A 140 4.71 3.15 -42.95
CA GLY A 140 5.96 2.40 -42.93
C GLY A 140 6.02 1.27 -43.97
N GLY A 141 5.35 1.45 -45.14
CA GLY A 141 5.28 0.43 -46.21
C GLY A 141 4.33 -0.76 -45.92
N ARG A 142 3.55 -0.74 -44.85
CA ARG A 142 2.62 -1.82 -44.50
C ARG A 142 1.40 -1.84 -45.41
N LYS A 143 0.92 -3.04 -45.74
CA LYS A 143 -0.32 -3.28 -46.49
C LYS A 143 -1.49 -3.51 -45.54
N ILE A 144 -2.66 -3.05 -45.90
CA ILE A 144 -3.89 -3.24 -45.13
C ILE A 144 -4.50 -4.58 -45.50
N MET A 145 -4.29 -5.55 -44.62
CA MET A 145 -4.77 -6.94 -44.78
C MET A 145 -5.88 -7.31 -43.79
N THR A 146 -6.17 -6.42 -42.84
CA THR A 146 -7.18 -6.64 -41.78
C THR A 146 -8.22 -5.54 -41.78
N ASP A 147 -9.33 -5.72 -41.09
CA ASP A 147 -10.42 -4.77 -40.97
C ASP A 147 -10.15 -3.63 -39.99
N ASN A 148 -9.06 -3.71 -39.16
CA ASN A 148 -8.65 -2.69 -38.20
C ASN A 148 -7.16 -2.35 -38.29
N PRO A 149 -6.64 -1.85 -39.43
CA PRO A 149 -5.22 -1.59 -39.66
C PRO A 149 -4.67 -0.43 -38.82
N GLU A 150 -5.53 0.52 -38.45
CA GLU A 150 -5.10 1.73 -37.74
C GLU A 150 -4.69 1.46 -36.29
N SER A 151 -5.03 0.30 -35.73
CA SER A 151 -4.54 -0.15 -34.44
C SER A 151 -3.04 -0.44 -34.42
N THR A 152 -2.44 -0.65 -35.60
CA THR A 152 -1.02 -1.00 -35.76
C THR A 152 -0.14 0.14 -36.24
N TYR A 153 -0.71 1.29 -36.63
CA TYR A 153 0.06 2.47 -37.00
C TYR A 153 0.59 3.22 -35.78
N GLU A 154 1.86 3.64 -35.83
CA GLU A 154 2.53 4.31 -34.70
C GLU A 154 2.42 3.46 -33.42
N ALA A 155 2.69 2.15 -33.57
CA ALA A 155 2.51 1.19 -32.49
C ALA A 155 3.37 1.52 -31.28
N LEU A 156 4.58 2.04 -31.46
CA LEU A 156 5.45 2.46 -30.37
C LEU A 156 4.80 3.57 -29.54
N ASP A 157 4.32 4.63 -30.18
CA ASP A 157 3.72 5.77 -29.46
C ASP A 157 2.43 5.40 -28.72
N LYS A 158 1.68 4.40 -29.24
CA LYS A 158 0.43 3.92 -28.63
C LYS A 158 0.65 2.94 -27.47
N PHE A 159 1.65 2.08 -27.58
CA PHE A 159 1.81 0.93 -26.68
C PHE A 159 3.06 1.02 -25.81
N GLY A 160 3.64 2.21 -25.66
CA GLY A 160 4.76 2.37 -24.75
C GLY A 160 5.21 3.82 -24.57
N LYS A 161 6.37 3.98 -23.93
CA LYS A 161 6.94 5.27 -23.56
C LYS A 161 8.43 5.29 -23.85
N ASP A 162 8.92 6.34 -24.51
CA ASP A 162 10.36 6.60 -24.67
C ASP A 162 10.91 7.17 -23.35
N LEU A 163 11.70 6.36 -22.63
CA LEU A 163 12.31 6.75 -21.35
C LEU A 163 13.38 7.85 -21.54
N VAL A 164 14.07 7.90 -22.68
CA VAL A 164 15.06 8.95 -22.95
C VAL A 164 14.37 10.29 -23.19
N GLU A 165 13.23 10.27 -23.87
CA GLU A 165 12.42 11.49 -24.06
C GLU A 165 11.78 11.95 -22.75
N LEU A 166 11.33 11.01 -21.88
CA LEU A 166 10.85 11.34 -20.52
C LEU A 166 11.97 11.93 -19.67
N ALA A 167 13.19 11.38 -19.76
CA ALA A 167 14.37 11.94 -19.10
C ALA A 167 14.67 13.35 -19.60
N ARG A 168 14.54 13.58 -20.92
CA ARG A 168 14.73 14.88 -21.55
C ARG A 168 13.72 15.92 -21.05
N LYS A 169 12.48 15.48 -20.77
CA LYS A 169 11.42 16.33 -20.21
C LYS A 169 11.52 16.51 -18.69
N GLY A 170 12.52 15.92 -18.04
CA GLY A 170 12.67 15.97 -16.56
C GLY A 170 11.60 15.21 -15.79
N LYS A 171 10.90 14.26 -16.43
CA LYS A 171 9.79 13.52 -15.82
C LYS A 171 10.20 12.24 -15.08
N LEU A 172 11.47 11.83 -15.19
CA LEU A 172 12.00 10.67 -14.48
C LEU A 172 12.56 11.08 -13.12
N ASP A 173 12.50 10.15 -12.18
CA ASP A 173 13.05 10.33 -10.85
C ASP A 173 14.59 10.20 -10.85
N PRO A 174 15.31 10.85 -9.93
CA PRO A 174 16.75 10.66 -9.79
C PRO A 174 17.02 9.24 -9.31
N ILE A 175 17.95 8.55 -9.96
CA ILE A 175 18.33 7.18 -9.59
C ILE A 175 19.55 7.22 -8.67
N ILE A 176 19.41 6.63 -7.50
CA ILE A 176 20.41 6.63 -6.45
C ILE A 176 20.69 5.19 -6.01
N GLY A 177 21.96 4.87 -5.80
CA GLY A 177 22.38 3.58 -5.20
C GLY A 177 22.33 2.37 -6.14
N ARG A 178 22.11 2.54 -7.46
CA ARG A 178 22.02 1.44 -8.46
C ARG A 178 23.13 1.45 -9.51
N ASP A 179 24.26 2.08 -9.21
CA ASP A 179 25.36 2.26 -10.16
C ASP A 179 25.97 0.94 -10.66
N GLN A 180 26.08 -0.05 -9.80
CA GLN A 180 26.67 -1.35 -10.15
C GLN A 180 25.77 -2.11 -11.13
N GLU A 181 24.48 -2.17 -10.86
CA GLU A 181 23.49 -2.86 -11.69
C GLU A 181 23.34 -2.16 -13.03
N ILE A 182 23.29 -0.82 -13.07
CA ILE A 182 23.24 -0.01 -14.29
C ILE A 182 24.49 -0.25 -15.13
N ARG A 183 25.70 -0.19 -14.56
CA ARG A 183 26.95 -0.49 -15.26
C ARG A 183 26.96 -1.90 -15.81
N ARG A 184 26.49 -2.87 -15.02
CA ARG A 184 26.41 -4.26 -15.45
C ARG A 184 25.45 -4.45 -16.62
N ALA A 185 24.27 -3.83 -16.57
CA ALA A 185 23.31 -3.85 -17.68
C ALA A 185 23.88 -3.21 -18.95
N ILE A 186 24.55 -2.06 -18.85
CA ILE A 186 25.24 -1.37 -19.94
C ILE A 186 26.34 -2.30 -20.55
N GLN A 187 27.14 -2.95 -19.73
CA GLN A 187 28.15 -3.91 -20.20
C GLN A 187 27.51 -5.06 -20.99
N ILE A 188 26.39 -5.59 -20.50
CA ILE A 188 25.66 -6.67 -21.18
C ILE A 188 25.12 -6.18 -22.52
N LEU A 189 24.47 -5.03 -22.59
CA LEU A 189 23.94 -4.41 -23.81
C LEU A 189 25.04 -4.18 -24.88
N SER A 190 26.29 -4.03 -24.46
CA SER A 190 27.44 -3.82 -25.34
C SER A 190 28.10 -5.13 -25.80
N ARG A 191 27.65 -6.30 -25.35
CA ARG A 191 28.18 -7.62 -25.76
C ARG A 191 27.73 -7.99 -27.17
N ARG A 192 28.49 -8.87 -27.82
CA ARG A 192 28.12 -9.45 -29.11
C ARG A 192 27.02 -10.50 -28.98
N ASN A 193 27.09 -11.35 -27.97
CA ASN A 193 26.15 -12.42 -27.70
C ASN A 193 25.67 -12.30 -26.25
N LYS A 194 24.48 -12.82 -25.91
CA LYS A 194 23.83 -12.69 -24.60
C LYS A 194 23.81 -11.21 -24.18
N ASN A 195 23.37 -10.37 -25.09
CA ASN A 195 23.36 -8.92 -24.97
C ASN A 195 22.04 -8.34 -24.45
N ASN A 196 21.14 -9.19 -23.97
CA ASN A 196 19.88 -8.78 -23.34
C ASN A 196 20.00 -8.96 -21.82
N PRO A 197 20.11 -7.90 -21.03
CA PRO A 197 20.07 -8.02 -19.57
C PRO A 197 18.65 -8.37 -19.11
N ILE A 198 18.56 -9.24 -18.12
CA ILE A 198 17.33 -9.47 -17.39
C ILE A 198 17.53 -9.14 -15.92
N LEU A 199 16.77 -8.16 -15.42
CA LEU A 199 16.82 -7.68 -14.05
C LEU A 199 15.98 -8.61 -13.18
N ILE A 200 16.60 -9.25 -12.22
CA ILE A 200 15.96 -10.27 -11.37
C ILE A 200 16.00 -9.78 -9.92
N GLY A 201 14.86 -9.68 -9.28
CA GLY A 201 14.77 -9.27 -7.87
C GLY A 201 13.34 -9.28 -7.39
N GLU A 202 13.17 -9.12 -6.08
CA GLU A 202 11.86 -9.08 -5.46
C GLU A 202 11.01 -7.89 -5.95
N PRO A 203 9.68 -7.90 -5.78
CA PRO A 203 8.84 -6.76 -6.10
C PRO A 203 9.26 -5.52 -5.30
N GLY A 204 9.20 -4.33 -5.90
CA GLY A 204 9.48 -3.07 -5.19
C GLY A 204 10.96 -2.75 -4.94
N VAL A 205 11.94 -3.60 -5.35
CA VAL A 205 13.37 -3.30 -5.16
C VAL A 205 13.94 -2.28 -6.14
N GLY A 206 13.15 -1.77 -7.10
CA GLY A 206 13.58 -0.74 -8.05
C GLY A 206 14.16 -1.26 -9.36
N LYS A 207 13.67 -2.38 -9.89
CA LYS A 207 14.09 -2.92 -11.20
C LYS A 207 13.82 -1.94 -12.35
N THR A 208 12.66 -1.32 -12.38
CA THR A 208 12.26 -0.33 -13.39
C THR A 208 13.16 0.91 -13.36
N ALA A 209 13.55 1.36 -12.15
CA ALA A 209 14.47 2.48 -11.97
C ALA A 209 15.84 2.26 -12.65
N ILE A 210 16.32 1.02 -12.77
CA ILE A 210 17.58 0.71 -13.47
C ILE A 210 17.44 1.03 -14.98
N ALA A 211 16.31 0.70 -15.61
CA ALA A 211 16.07 1.04 -17.01
C ALA A 211 15.99 2.55 -17.22
N GLU A 212 15.33 3.25 -16.30
CA GLU A 212 15.26 4.72 -16.28
C GLU A 212 16.65 5.33 -16.07
N GLY A 213 17.48 4.74 -15.18
CA GLY A 213 18.87 5.15 -14.96
C GLY A 213 19.75 4.99 -16.21
N ILE A 214 19.57 3.92 -16.96
CA ILE A 214 20.28 3.76 -18.25
C ILE A 214 19.82 4.85 -19.23
N ALA A 215 18.52 5.16 -19.30
CA ALA A 215 18.00 6.24 -20.16
C ALA A 215 18.57 7.61 -19.78
N GLN A 216 18.69 7.92 -18.49
CA GLN A 216 19.31 9.16 -18.02
C GLN A 216 20.80 9.22 -18.37
N ARG A 217 21.54 8.11 -18.29
CA ARG A 217 22.95 8.04 -18.69
C ARG A 217 23.13 8.19 -20.20
N ILE A 218 22.24 7.61 -21.02
CA ILE A 218 22.21 7.81 -22.47
C ILE A 218 22.04 9.30 -22.79
N LEU A 219 21.08 9.96 -22.15
CA LEU A 219 20.82 11.38 -22.34
C LEU A 219 22.04 12.26 -21.98
N LYS A 220 22.76 11.91 -20.90
CA LYS A 220 23.97 12.60 -20.45
C LYS A 220 25.22 12.25 -21.29
N GLY A 221 25.13 11.23 -22.17
CA GLY A 221 26.27 10.73 -22.93
C GLY A 221 27.25 9.87 -22.11
N ASP A 222 26.89 9.51 -20.88
CA ASP A 222 27.71 8.67 -19.97
C ASP A 222 27.50 7.17 -20.24
N VAL A 223 27.65 6.79 -21.51
CA VAL A 223 27.52 5.42 -22.01
C VAL A 223 28.55 5.19 -23.12
N PRO A 224 28.92 3.91 -23.42
CA PRO A 224 29.76 3.58 -24.57
C PRO A 224 29.20 4.11 -25.90
N GLU A 225 30.10 4.38 -26.90
CA GLU A 225 29.72 4.93 -28.19
C GLU A 225 28.55 4.22 -28.88
N ASN A 226 28.51 2.89 -28.78
CA ASN A 226 27.45 2.05 -29.38
C ASN A 226 26.07 2.24 -28.74
N LEU A 227 25.94 2.98 -27.65
CA LEU A 227 24.68 3.24 -26.95
C LEU A 227 24.28 4.73 -26.94
N LYS A 228 25.14 5.65 -27.38
CA LYS A 228 24.88 7.10 -27.31
C LYS A 228 23.64 7.54 -28.10
N ASP A 229 23.41 6.94 -29.27
CA ASP A 229 22.29 7.28 -30.16
C ASP A 229 21.10 6.31 -30.00
N LYS A 230 21.05 5.55 -28.90
CA LYS A 230 19.95 4.64 -28.62
C LYS A 230 18.88 5.31 -27.79
N THR A 231 17.66 4.83 -27.95
CA THR A 231 16.53 5.12 -27.04
C THR A 231 16.11 3.86 -26.30
N ILE A 232 15.54 4.02 -25.11
CA ILE A 232 14.94 2.92 -24.35
C ILE A 232 13.44 3.12 -24.36
N PHE A 233 12.76 2.14 -24.92
CA PHE A 233 11.31 2.15 -25.06
C PHE A 233 10.67 1.19 -24.07
N SER A 234 9.90 1.70 -23.11
CA SER A 234 9.18 0.90 -22.11
C SER A 234 7.85 0.45 -22.68
N LEU A 235 7.67 -0.87 -22.84
CA LEU A 235 6.45 -1.47 -23.35
C LEU A 235 5.36 -1.51 -22.31
N ASP A 236 4.18 -1.00 -22.64
CA ASP A 236 2.99 -1.07 -21.81
C ASP A 236 2.14 -2.28 -22.20
N LEU A 237 2.30 -3.37 -21.46
CA LEU A 237 1.54 -4.61 -21.67
C LEU A 237 0.04 -4.41 -21.44
N GLY A 238 -0.32 -3.54 -20.50
CA GLY A 238 -1.72 -3.20 -20.22
C GLY A 238 -2.39 -2.54 -21.42
N ALA A 239 -1.71 -1.56 -22.06
CA ALA A 239 -2.20 -0.90 -23.25
C ALA A 239 -2.33 -1.85 -24.45
N LEU A 240 -1.42 -2.82 -24.59
CA LEU A 240 -1.49 -3.84 -25.64
C LEU A 240 -2.74 -4.73 -25.52
N VAL A 241 -3.13 -5.08 -24.28
CA VAL A 241 -4.27 -5.94 -24.00
C VAL A 241 -5.59 -5.15 -23.97
N ALA A 242 -5.55 -3.90 -23.54
CA ALA A 242 -6.75 -3.06 -23.41
C ALA A 242 -7.49 -2.93 -24.73
N GLY A 243 -8.79 -3.26 -24.72
CA GLY A 243 -9.67 -3.18 -25.90
C GLY A 243 -9.44 -4.27 -26.97
N ALA A 244 -8.51 -5.20 -26.78
CA ALA A 244 -8.38 -6.37 -27.65
C ALA A 244 -9.51 -7.37 -27.35
N LYS A 245 -10.40 -7.59 -28.34
CA LYS A 245 -11.53 -8.52 -28.19
C LYS A 245 -11.11 -9.97 -28.38
N TYR A 246 -10.07 -10.20 -29.19
CA TYR A 246 -9.59 -11.51 -29.56
C TYR A 246 -8.05 -11.59 -29.41
N ARG A 247 -7.55 -12.79 -29.16
CA ARG A 247 -6.12 -13.10 -29.04
C ARG A 247 -5.30 -12.59 -30.23
N GLY A 248 -5.80 -12.70 -31.46
CA GLY A 248 -5.12 -12.26 -32.67
C GLY A 248 -4.81 -10.76 -32.69
N GLU A 249 -5.68 -9.92 -32.13
CA GLU A 249 -5.47 -8.47 -32.07
C GLU A 249 -4.28 -8.08 -31.20
N PHE A 250 -4.09 -8.78 -30.07
CA PHE A 250 -2.90 -8.57 -29.22
C PHE A 250 -1.60 -8.99 -29.94
N GLU A 251 -1.62 -10.17 -30.59
CA GLU A 251 -0.47 -10.67 -31.37
C GLU A 251 -0.12 -9.72 -32.51
N GLU A 252 -1.11 -9.17 -33.21
CA GLU A 252 -0.91 -8.17 -34.29
C GLU A 252 -0.32 -6.86 -33.76
N ARG A 253 -0.81 -6.36 -32.60
CA ARG A 253 -0.26 -5.14 -31.98
C ARG A 253 1.19 -5.33 -31.55
N LEU A 254 1.49 -6.44 -30.86
CA LEU A 254 2.85 -6.74 -30.43
C LEU A 254 3.77 -6.93 -31.65
N LYS A 255 3.32 -7.61 -32.70
CA LYS A 255 4.05 -7.78 -33.94
C LYS A 255 4.34 -6.42 -34.59
N ALA A 256 3.38 -5.51 -34.61
CA ALA A 256 3.55 -4.16 -35.15
C ALA A 256 4.63 -3.37 -34.38
N VAL A 257 4.63 -3.44 -33.03
CA VAL A 257 5.68 -2.84 -32.18
C VAL A 257 7.05 -3.42 -32.52
N LEU A 258 7.15 -4.76 -32.62
CA LEU A 258 8.42 -5.43 -32.91
C LEU A 258 8.96 -5.10 -34.30
N GLU A 259 8.10 -5.04 -35.33
CA GLU A 259 8.47 -4.63 -36.68
C GLU A 259 8.96 -3.17 -36.73
N GLU A 260 8.37 -2.28 -35.95
CA GLU A 260 8.78 -0.88 -35.88
C GLU A 260 10.16 -0.75 -35.20
N ILE A 261 10.42 -1.57 -34.16
CA ILE A 261 11.74 -1.66 -33.51
C ILE A 261 12.79 -2.22 -34.50
N GLU A 262 12.47 -3.27 -35.25
CA GLU A 262 13.34 -3.86 -36.26
C GLU A 262 13.71 -2.82 -37.33
N ASN A 263 12.73 -2.08 -37.86
CA ASN A 263 12.91 -1.02 -38.84
C ASN A 263 13.75 0.17 -38.32
N SER A 264 13.90 0.29 -37.00
CA SER A 264 14.77 1.31 -36.39
C SER A 264 16.28 1.00 -36.53
N GLU A 265 16.65 -0.11 -37.16
CA GLU A 265 18.04 -0.57 -37.34
C GLU A 265 18.80 -0.66 -36.00
N GLY A 266 18.10 -1.13 -34.95
CA GLY A 266 18.64 -1.32 -33.62
C GLY A 266 18.92 -0.04 -32.86
N ARG A 267 18.31 1.09 -33.20
CA ARG A 267 18.33 2.32 -32.40
C ARG A 267 17.51 2.24 -31.16
N ILE A 268 16.50 1.38 -31.13
CA ILE A 268 15.57 1.20 -30.00
C ILE A 268 15.96 -0.03 -29.18
N ILE A 269 16.04 0.15 -27.87
CA ILE A 269 16.17 -0.93 -26.88
C ILE A 269 14.82 -1.05 -26.19
N LEU A 270 14.23 -2.25 -26.22
CA LEU A 270 12.91 -2.49 -25.61
C LEU A 270 13.09 -2.83 -24.13
N PHE A 271 12.43 -2.08 -23.26
CA PHE A 271 12.28 -2.46 -21.84
C PHE A 271 10.93 -3.14 -21.64
N ILE A 272 10.94 -4.31 -21.03
CA ILE A 272 9.75 -5.08 -20.72
C ILE A 272 9.74 -5.39 -19.23
N ASP A 273 8.86 -4.71 -18.51
CA ASP A 273 8.59 -5.07 -17.12
C ASP A 273 7.72 -6.31 -17.07
N GLU A 274 7.89 -7.12 -16.04
CA GLU A 274 7.20 -8.41 -15.91
C GLU A 274 7.29 -9.27 -17.19
N VAL A 275 8.49 -9.38 -17.77
CA VAL A 275 8.73 -10.09 -19.04
C VAL A 275 8.20 -11.53 -19.06
N HIS A 276 8.01 -12.14 -17.90
CA HIS A 276 7.41 -13.45 -17.74
C HIS A 276 5.97 -13.52 -18.26
N ASN A 277 5.23 -12.41 -18.26
CA ASN A 277 3.87 -12.33 -18.82
C ASN A 277 3.84 -12.54 -20.34
N ILE A 278 4.91 -12.13 -21.02
CA ILE A 278 5.03 -12.36 -22.46
C ILE A 278 5.48 -13.79 -22.76
N VAL A 279 6.37 -14.32 -21.93
CA VAL A 279 7.07 -15.59 -22.19
C VAL A 279 6.36 -16.81 -21.60
N GLY A 280 5.66 -16.62 -20.48
CA GLY A 280 5.03 -17.70 -19.69
C GLY A 280 3.56 -17.96 -20.01
N ALA A 281 2.93 -17.09 -20.75
CA ALA A 281 1.49 -17.11 -20.99
C ALA A 281 0.97 -18.31 -21.84
N GLY A 282 1.85 -19.16 -22.37
CA GLY A 282 1.49 -20.25 -23.31
C GLY A 282 1.11 -21.59 -22.69
N LYS A 283 1.08 -21.76 -21.38
CA LYS A 283 0.90 -23.10 -20.75
C LYS A 283 -0.47 -23.39 -20.16
N THR A 284 -1.36 -22.43 -20.09
CA THR A 284 -2.76 -22.63 -19.70
C THR A 284 -3.66 -22.50 -20.92
N GLU A 285 -4.61 -23.42 -21.08
CA GLU A 285 -5.61 -23.37 -22.18
C GLU A 285 -6.28 -21.99 -22.19
N GLY A 286 -5.98 -21.18 -23.23
CA GLY A 286 -6.53 -19.83 -23.41
C GLY A 286 -5.57 -18.67 -23.11
N SER A 287 -4.34 -18.89 -22.67
CA SER A 287 -3.37 -17.83 -22.41
C SER A 287 -2.57 -17.42 -23.66
N MET A 288 -2.16 -16.12 -23.69
CA MET A 288 -1.48 -15.48 -24.84
C MET A 288 -0.04 -15.98 -24.97
N ASP A 289 0.37 -16.57 -26.10
CA ASP A 289 1.72 -17.02 -26.34
C ASP A 289 2.52 -16.02 -27.19
N ALA A 290 2.76 -14.85 -26.63
CA ALA A 290 3.58 -13.79 -27.23
C ALA A 290 5.08 -14.17 -27.28
N GLY A 291 5.49 -15.16 -26.49
CA GLY A 291 6.86 -15.66 -26.49
C GLY A 291 7.32 -16.20 -27.83
N ASN A 292 6.42 -16.78 -28.62
CA ASN A 292 6.75 -17.29 -29.96
C ASN A 292 7.07 -16.19 -30.97
N LEU A 293 6.61 -14.95 -30.76
CA LEU A 293 6.96 -13.81 -31.60
C LEU A 293 8.32 -13.22 -31.19
N LEU A 294 8.58 -13.12 -29.90
CA LEU A 294 9.81 -12.50 -29.37
C LEU A 294 11.04 -13.42 -29.51
N LYS A 295 10.90 -14.72 -29.30
CA LYS A 295 11.99 -15.70 -29.35
C LYS A 295 12.78 -15.70 -30.66
N PRO A 296 12.17 -15.70 -31.86
CA PRO A 296 12.91 -15.67 -33.13
C PRO A 296 13.71 -14.39 -33.31
N MET A 297 13.16 -13.23 -32.95
CA MET A 297 13.80 -11.92 -33.09
C MET A 297 14.98 -11.76 -32.12
N LEU A 298 14.84 -12.22 -30.87
CA LEU A 298 15.95 -12.32 -29.92
C LEU A 298 17.03 -13.31 -30.42
N ALA A 299 16.63 -14.38 -31.08
CA ALA A 299 17.54 -15.37 -31.63
C ALA A 299 18.40 -14.80 -32.76
N ARG A 300 17.80 -14.00 -33.65
CA ARG A 300 18.49 -13.32 -34.76
C ARG A 300 19.24 -12.06 -34.33
N GLY A 301 18.96 -11.53 -33.13
CA GLY A 301 19.58 -10.31 -32.63
C GLY A 301 18.99 -9.02 -33.23
N GLU A 302 17.81 -9.11 -33.82
CA GLU A 302 17.09 -8.02 -34.47
C GLU A 302 16.57 -7.01 -33.45
N VAL A 303 16.22 -7.49 -32.23
CA VAL A 303 15.73 -6.68 -31.13
C VAL A 303 16.62 -6.86 -29.91
N LYS A 304 16.98 -5.76 -29.26
CA LYS A 304 17.62 -5.75 -27.93
C LYS A 304 16.56 -5.50 -26.85
N VAL A 305 16.62 -6.30 -25.81
CA VAL A 305 15.63 -6.28 -24.73
C VAL A 305 16.31 -6.15 -23.38
N ILE A 306 15.76 -5.30 -22.53
CA ILE A 306 15.99 -5.29 -21.08
C ILE A 306 14.72 -5.87 -20.47
N GLY A 307 14.80 -7.05 -19.87
CA GLY A 307 13.68 -7.66 -19.14
C GLY A 307 13.76 -7.36 -17.66
N ALA A 308 12.62 -7.31 -16.98
CA ALA A 308 12.54 -7.30 -15.52
C ALA A 308 11.56 -8.40 -15.06
N THR A 309 11.89 -9.10 -13.97
CA THR A 309 11.05 -10.18 -13.43
C THR A 309 11.45 -10.50 -11.98
N THR A 310 10.66 -11.32 -11.29
CA THR A 310 11.01 -11.84 -9.97
C THR A 310 11.89 -13.09 -10.06
N ILE A 311 12.49 -13.50 -8.94
CA ILE A 311 13.37 -14.69 -8.88
C ILE A 311 12.59 -15.95 -9.23
N ASP A 312 11.40 -16.10 -8.67
CA ASP A 312 10.56 -17.29 -8.86
C ASP A 312 10.06 -17.42 -10.31
N GLU A 313 9.65 -16.31 -10.90
CA GLU A 313 9.19 -16.24 -12.28
C GLU A 313 10.32 -16.46 -13.28
N TYR A 314 11.53 -15.94 -12.98
CA TYR A 314 12.72 -16.24 -13.77
C TYR A 314 12.99 -17.73 -13.83
N ARG A 315 13.03 -18.41 -12.67
CA ARG A 315 13.23 -19.85 -12.56
C ARG A 315 12.14 -20.65 -13.27
N LYS A 316 10.90 -20.21 -13.18
CA LYS A 316 9.74 -20.92 -13.72
C LYS A 316 9.61 -20.79 -15.23
N TYR A 317 9.88 -19.61 -15.80
CA TYR A 317 9.55 -19.29 -17.18
C TYR A 317 10.76 -19.05 -18.09
N ILE A 318 11.86 -18.49 -17.59
CA ILE A 318 13.03 -18.12 -18.40
C ILE A 318 14.11 -19.18 -18.33
N GLU A 319 14.51 -19.61 -17.15
CA GLU A 319 15.61 -20.58 -16.94
C GLU A 319 15.28 -21.96 -17.53
N LYS A 320 14.02 -22.35 -17.53
CA LYS A 320 13.56 -23.61 -18.11
C LYS A 320 13.47 -23.61 -19.64
N ASP A 321 13.55 -22.45 -20.26
CA ASP A 321 13.50 -22.28 -21.71
C ASP A 321 14.91 -22.08 -22.28
N ALA A 322 15.48 -23.12 -22.84
CA ALA A 322 16.86 -23.12 -23.38
C ALA A 322 17.12 -22.06 -24.46
N ALA A 323 16.08 -21.58 -25.16
CA ALA A 323 16.22 -20.52 -26.17
C ALA A 323 16.39 -19.14 -25.51
N LEU A 324 15.67 -18.89 -24.46
CA LEU A 324 15.71 -17.62 -23.70
C LEU A 324 16.93 -17.56 -22.77
N GLU A 325 17.23 -18.63 -22.05
CA GLU A 325 18.41 -18.73 -21.18
C GLU A 325 19.72 -18.42 -21.93
N ARG A 326 19.83 -18.81 -23.18
CA ARG A 326 21.00 -18.51 -24.02
C ARG A 326 21.04 -17.06 -24.53
N ARG A 327 19.98 -16.30 -24.39
CA ARG A 327 19.85 -14.92 -24.92
C ARG A 327 19.85 -13.87 -23.83
N PHE A 328 19.30 -14.19 -22.68
CA PHE A 328 19.30 -13.30 -21.53
C PHE A 328 20.53 -13.51 -20.64
N GLN A 329 21.01 -12.43 -20.04
CA GLN A 329 22.04 -12.42 -19.02
C GLN A 329 21.48 -11.87 -17.72
N PRO A 330 21.43 -12.65 -16.63
CA PRO A 330 20.87 -12.19 -15.37
C PRO A 330 21.70 -11.06 -14.73
N VAL A 331 20.98 -10.10 -14.17
CA VAL A 331 21.49 -9.04 -13.29
C VAL A 331 20.64 -9.10 -12.03
N MET A 332 21.24 -9.50 -10.92
CA MET A 332 20.54 -9.55 -9.64
C MET A 332 20.35 -8.13 -9.10
N VAL A 333 19.14 -7.83 -8.66
CA VAL A 333 18.74 -6.55 -8.06
C VAL A 333 18.28 -6.88 -6.64
N ASN A 334 19.20 -6.72 -5.70
CA ASN A 334 18.92 -6.99 -4.30
C ASN A 334 18.17 -5.83 -3.65
N GLU A 335 17.50 -6.10 -2.54
CA GLU A 335 16.94 -5.08 -1.67
C GLU A 335 18.05 -4.12 -1.22
N PRO A 336 17.85 -2.79 -1.30
CA PRO A 336 18.84 -1.82 -0.83
C PRO A 336 18.95 -1.85 0.70
N THR A 337 20.08 -1.40 1.21
CA THR A 337 20.27 -1.22 2.65
C THR A 337 19.41 -0.06 3.17
N ILE A 338 19.23 0.04 4.49
CA ILE A 338 18.56 1.18 5.12
C ILE A 338 19.26 2.49 4.74
N GLU A 339 20.58 2.52 4.72
CA GLU A 339 21.39 3.71 4.39
C GLU A 339 21.17 4.13 2.91
N ASP A 340 21.16 3.16 1.99
CA ASP A 340 20.85 3.42 0.58
C ASP A 340 19.41 3.92 0.42
N THR A 341 18.48 3.34 1.16
CA THR A 341 17.07 3.75 1.15
C THR A 341 16.90 5.19 1.65
N ILE A 342 17.56 5.58 2.74
CA ILE A 342 17.56 6.96 3.22
C ILE A 342 18.08 7.91 2.13
N SER A 343 19.14 7.52 1.42
CA SER A 343 19.70 8.31 0.34
C SER A 343 18.71 8.44 -0.84
N ILE A 344 18.02 7.36 -1.20
CA ILE A 344 16.97 7.36 -2.22
C ILE A 344 15.82 8.29 -1.82
N LEU A 345 15.33 8.17 -0.59
CA LEU A 345 14.24 9.01 -0.09
C LEU A 345 14.61 10.50 -0.03
N ARG A 346 15.87 10.83 0.35
CA ARG A 346 16.37 12.21 0.28
C ARG A 346 16.38 12.75 -1.15
N GLY A 347 16.70 11.91 -2.13
CA GLY A 347 16.65 12.30 -3.54
C GLY A 347 15.23 12.48 -4.09
N LEU A 348 14.25 11.78 -3.55
CA LEU A 348 12.85 11.88 -3.94
C LEU A 348 12.09 12.96 -3.15
N LYS A 349 12.61 13.37 -1.99
CA LYS A 349 11.99 14.30 -1.05
C LYS A 349 11.37 15.53 -1.72
N GLU A 350 12.16 16.25 -2.53
CA GLU A 350 11.72 17.50 -3.15
C GLU A 350 10.49 17.28 -4.06
N LYS A 351 10.44 16.19 -4.80
CA LYS A 351 9.30 15.85 -5.67
C LYS A 351 8.04 15.55 -4.86
N PHE A 352 8.17 14.82 -3.75
CA PHE A 352 7.03 14.56 -2.86
C PHE A 352 6.56 15.84 -2.17
N GLU A 353 7.49 16.69 -1.70
CA GLU A 353 7.15 17.99 -1.10
C GLU A 353 6.36 18.88 -2.06
N ILE A 354 6.74 18.90 -3.33
CA ILE A 354 6.07 19.68 -4.38
C ILE A 354 4.69 19.09 -4.70
N PHE A 355 4.62 17.77 -4.89
CA PHE A 355 3.36 17.09 -5.25
C PHE A 355 2.30 17.23 -4.16
N HIS A 356 2.69 17.09 -2.90
CA HIS A 356 1.76 17.18 -1.78
C HIS A 356 1.62 18.61 -1.24
N GLY A 357 2.59 19.50 -1.48
CA GLY A 357 2.62 20.84 -0.94
C GLY A 357 2.92 20.88 0.56
N ILE A 358 3.69 19.92 1.07
CA ILE A 358 3.97 19.70 2.48
C ILE A 358 5.48 19.47 2.64
N ARG A 359 6.05 19.98 3.73
CA ARG A 359 7.46 19.76 4.07
C ARG A 359 7.68 18.38 4.67
N ILE A 360 8.75 17.68 4.26
CA ILE A 360 9.16 16.39 4.81
C ILE A 360 10.45 16.60 5.59
N THR A 361 10.46 16.28 6.89
CA THR A 361 11.67 16.39 7.71
C THR A 361 12.65 15.26 7.40
N ASP A 362 13.95 15.48 7.65
CA ASP A 362 14.94 14.41 7.49
C ASP A 362 14.70 13.27 8.50
N ASN A 363 14.18 13.61 9.68
CA ASN A 363 13.80 12.63 10.69
C ASN A 363 12.67 11.70 10.20
N ALA A 364 11.69 12.23 9.47
CA ALA A 364 10.65 11.42 8.83
C ALA A 364 11.23 10.42 7.83
N ILE A 365 12.21 10.86 7.02
CA ILE A 365 12.89 10.00 6.04
C ILE A 365 13.63 8.85 6.73
N VAL A 366 14.43 9.17 7.75
CA VAL A 366 15.16 8.15 8.53
C VAL A 366 14.18 7.19 9.19
N THR A 367 13.12 7.73 9.77
CA THR A 367 12.06 6.93 10.42
C THR A 367 11.33 6.04 9.43
N ALA A 368 10.97 6.54 8.25
CA ALA A 368 10.32 5.75 7.21
C ALA A 368 11.19 4.56 6.75
N ALA A 369 12.49 4.79 6.52
CA ALA A 369 13.41 3.72 6.13
C ALA A 369 13.59 2.68 7.25
N THR A 370 13.83 3.12 8.50
CA THR A 370 14.10 2.22 9.62
C THR A 370 12.86 1.47 10.10
N MET A 371 11.70 2.15 10.15
CA MET A 371 10.47 1.51 10.60
C MET A 371 9.88 0.59 9.52
N SER A 372 9.95 0.95 8.25
CA SER A 372 9.51 0.05 7.20
C SER A 372 10.33 -1.24 7.15
N ASP A 373 11.65 -1.14 7.31
CA ASP A 373 12.50 -2.32 7.37
C ASP A 373 12.15 -3.23 8.55
N ARG A 374 11.93 -2.62 9.72
CA ARG A 374 11.69 -3.33 10.98
C ARG A 374 10.28 -3.89 11.10
N TYR A 375 9.26 -3.18 10.63
CA TYR A 375 7.84 -3.48 10.94
C TYR A 375 7.04 -4.01 9.75
N ILE A 376 7.51 -3.82 8.51
CA ILE A 376 6.83 -4.25 7.29
C ILE A 376 7.65 -5.35 6.62
N ASN A 377 7.27 -6.61 6.84
CA ASN A 377 8.03 -7.78 6.39
C ASN A 377 7.48 -8.42 5.09
N ASP A 378 6.31 -7.97 4.62
CA ASP A 378 5.64 -8.50 3.42
C ASP A 378 5.99 -7.73 2.15
N ARG A 379 6.77 -6.66 2.25
CA ARG A 379 7.25 -5.79 1.17
C ARG A 379 8.73 -5.50 1.32
N PHE A 380 9.35 -5.01 0.25
CA PHE A 380 10.79 -4.75 0.17
C PHE A 380 11.11 -3.26 0.08
N LEU A 381 12.31 -2.89 0.57
CA LEU A 381 12.87 -1.57 0.38
C LEU A 381 13.27 -1.38 -1.12
N PRO A 382 13.22 -0.16 -1.68
CA PRO A 382 12.81 1.09 -1.04
C PRO A 382 11.30 1.35 -1.08
N ASP A 383 10.52 0.55 -1.81
CA ASP A 383 9.11 0.76 -2.14
C ASP A 383 8.25 0.97 -0.89
N LYS A 384 8.35 0.07 0.11
CA LYS A 384 7.63 0.19 1.38
C LYS A 384 7.93 1.50 2.14
N ALA A 385 9.14 2.04 2.03
CA ALA A 385 9.51 3.29 2.68
C ALA A 385 9.02 4.52 1.88
N ILE A 386 9.01 4.43 0.55
CA ILE A 386 8.44 5.44 -0.34
C ILE A 386 6.93 5.55 -0.10
N ASP A 387 6.23 4.43 -0.06
CA ASP A 387 4.79 4.37 0.18
C ASP A 387 4.42 4.98 1.55
N LEU A 388 5.23 4.75 2.60
CA LEU A 388 5.00 5.37 3.92
C LEU A 388 5.05 6.90 3.85
N ILE A 389 6.04 7.45 3.14
CA ILE A 389 6.17 8.90 2.98
C ILE A 389 5.00 9.44 2.16
N ASP A 390 4.63 8.76 1.09
CA ASP A 390 3.53 9.18 0.22
C ASP A 390 2.18 9.18 0.97
N GLU A 391 1.88 8.10 1.73
CA GLU A 391 0.65 8.02 2.53
C GLU A 391 0.64 9.03 3.67
N ALA A 392 1.75 9.23 4.38
CA ALA A 392 1.84 10.25 5.43
C ALA A 392 1.62 11.66 4.84
N ALA A 393 2.21 11.94 3.67
CA ALA A 393 2.02 13.20 2.97
C ALA A 393 0.57 13.39 2.51
N ALA A 394 -0.03 12.36 1.95
CA ALA A 394 -1.44 12.39 1.54
C ALA A 394 -2.39 12.60 2.74
N LYS A 395 -2.09 11.98 3.89
CA LYS A 395 -2.85 12.15 5.14
C LYS A 395 -2.80 13.60 5.60
N VAL A 396 -1.61 14.17 5.78
CA VAL A 396 -1.42 15.55 6.25
C VAL A 396 -2.06 16.55 5.27
N LYS A 397 -1.91 16.33 3.94
CA LYS A 397 -2.59 17.17 2.93
C LYS A 397 -4.10 17.11 3.05
N THR A 398 -4.65 15.94 3.36
CA THR A 398 -6.09 15.77 3.55
C THR A 398 -6.54 16.50 4.82
N GLU A 399 -5.78 16.42 5.90
CA GLU A 399 -6.05 17.13 7.17
C GLU A 399 -6.00 18.65 6.99
N ILE A 400 -5.02 19.19 6.24
CA ILE A 400 -4.96 20.61 5.89
C ILE A 400 -6.19 21.05 5.10
N ASN A 401 -6.71 20.21 4.22
CA ASN A 401 -7.85 20.54 3.36
C ASN A 401 -9.21 20.24 4.00
N SER A 402 -9.27 19.41 5.02
CA SER A 402 -10.47 19.07 5.79
C SER A 402 -10.59 19.93 7.04
N MET A 403 -11.74 19.85 7.69
CA MET A 403 -11.97 20.50 8.98
C MET A 403 -11.16 19.78 10.07
N PRO A 404 -10.39 20.51 10.92
CA PRO A 404 -9.68 19.90 12.05
C PRO A 404 -10.62 19.14 12.98
N VAL A 405 -10.11 18.09 13.64
CA VAL A 405 -10.92 17.20 14.50
C VAL A 405 -11.59 18.00 15.64
N GLU A 406 -10.84 18.90 16.28
CA GLU A 406 -11.35 19.72 17.37
C GLU A 406 -12.52 20.61 16.91
N LEU A 407 -12.42 21.19 15.72
CA LEU A 407 -13.49 22.01 15.15
C LEU A 407 -14.71 21.17 14.72
N ASP A 408 -14.49 19.97 14.19
CA ASP A 408 -15.57 19.05 13.82
C ASP A 408 -16.33 18.54 15.07
N GLU A 409 -15.63 18.21 16.15
CA GLU A 409 -16.23 17.80 17.43
C GLU A 409 -17.10 18.90 18.02
N ILE A 410 -16.61 20.14 18.08
CA ILE A 410 -17.37 21.29 18.54
C ILE A 410 -18.60 21.53 17.66
N THR A 411 -18.43 21.47 16.35
CA THR A 411 -19.54 21.65 15.39
C THR A 411 -20.61 20.58 15.56
N ARG A 412 -20.21 19.31 15.74
CA ARG A 412 -21.16 18.21 16.01
C ARG A 412 -21.85 18.38 17.37
N ARG A 413 -21.10 18.77 18.38
CA ARG A 413 -21.65 19.02 19.71
C ARG A 413 -22.66 20.17 19.68
N LEU A 414 -22.34 21.27 19.00
CA LEU A 414 -23.26 22.38 18.79
C LEU A 414 -24.56 21.94 18.10
N MET A 415 -24.44 21.14 17.04
CA MET A 415 -25.62 20.61 16.34
C MET A 415 -26.51 19.76 17.26
N GLN A 416 -25.91 18.90 18.11
CA GLN A 416 -26.66 18.11 19.09
C GLN A 416 -27.41 19.03 20.11
N LEU A 417 -26.70 20.02 20.67
CA LEU A 417 -27.27 20.93 21.62
C LEU A 417 -28.36 21.85 21.00
N GLU A 418 -28.20 22.24 19.73
CA GLU A 418 -29.23 22.99 19.02
C GLU A 418 -30.49 22.15 18.78
N ILE A 419 -30.35 20.85 18.48
CA ILE A 419 -31.50 19.94 18.40
C ILE A 419 -32.17 19.79 19.76
N GLU A 420 -31.41 19.64 20.84
CA GLU A 420 -31.93 19.58 22.22
C GLU A 420 -32.65 20.88 22.58
N LYS A 421 -32.10 22.05 22.22
CA LYS A 421 -32.72 23.34 22.42
C LYS A 421 -34.09 23.42 21.74
N VAL A 422 -34.20 23.01 20.50
CA VAL A 422 -35.47 23.02 19.76
C VAL A 422 -36.49 22.07 20.39
N ALA A 423 -36.07 20.93 20.94
CA ALA A 423 -36.96 20.03 21.66
C ALA A 423 -37.44 20.65 22.97
N LEU A 424 -36.53 21.15 23.82
CA LEU A 424 -36.87 21.74 25.13
C LEU A 424 -37.64 23.04 25.02
N SER A 425 -37.48 23.79 23.96
CA SER A 425 -38.27 25.06 23.75
C SER A 425 -39.76 24.80 23.59
N LYS A 426 -40.19 23.60 23.30
CA LYS A 426 -41.60 23.20 23.17
C LYS A 426 -42.20 22.73 24.48
N GLU A 427 -41.37 22.46 25.50
CA GLU A 427 -41.81 21.98 26.80
C GLU A 427 -42.08 23.16 27.75
N THR A 428 -43.04 22.96 28.69
CA THR A 428 -43.51 24.07 29.59
C THR A 428 -43.17 23.84 31.06
N ASP A 429 -42.63 22.68 31.40
CA ASP A 429 -42.27 22.32 32.76
C ASP A 429 -41.03 23.08 33.28
N LYS A 430 -40.89 23.18 34.62
CA LYS A 430 -39.84 23.98 35.27
C LYS A 430 -38.44 23.42 35.01
N ALA A 431 -38.30 22.08 35.02
CA ALA A 431 -37.01 21.41 34.80
C ALA A 431 -36.48 21.68 33.38
N SER A 432 -37.34 21.58 32.35
CA SER A 432 -36.97 21.85 30.96
C SER A 432 -36.55 23.32 30.76
N LYS A 433 -37.17 24.27 31.47
CA LYS A 433 -36.76 25.69 31.43
C LYS A 433 -35.42 25.95 32.10
N GLU A 434 -35.13 25.33 33.24
CA GLU A 434 -33.81 25.41 33.88
C GLU A 434 -32.73 24.78 33.00
N ARG A 435 -32.99 23.64 32.38
CA ARG A 435 -32.07 22.98 31.43
C ARG A 435 -31.86 23.86 30.20
N LEU A 436 -32.91 24.49 29.65
CA LEU A 436 -32.85 25.38 28.51
C LEU A 436 -31.90 26.58 28.76
N THR A 437 -31.97 27.20 29.93
CA THR A 437 -31.07 28.32 30.29
C THR A 437 -29.63 27.91 30.41
N THR A 438 -29.35 26.73 30.93
CA THR A 438 -27.99 26.17 30.99
C THR A 438 -27.46 25.82 29.59
N LEU A 439 -28.30 25.21 28.77
CA LEU A 439 -28.01 24.83 27.40
C LEU A 439 -27.72 26.04 26.50
N GLU A 440 -28.47 27.15 26.68
CA GLU A 440 -28.22 28.37 25.93
C GLU A 440 -26.87 29.01 26.25
N LYS A 441 -26.37 28.87 27.48
CA LYS A 441 -25.01 29.29 27.85
C LYS A 441 -23.97 28.38 27.21
N GLU A 442 -24.13 27.06 27.33
CA GLU A 442 -23.26 26.09 26.68
C GLU A 442 -23.16 26.33 25.16
N ILE A 443 -24.28 26.59 24.48
CA ILE A 443 -24.32 26.92 23.05
C ILE A 443 -23.57 28.21 22.74
N ALA A 444 -23.71 29.24 23.61
CA ALA A 444 -23.04 30.52 23.39
C ALA A 444 -21.52 30.36 23.53
N ASP A 445 -21.05 29.70 24.58
CA ASP A 445 -19.62 29.46 24.84
C ASP A 445 -18.99 28.66 23.69
N LEU A 446 -19.61 27.53 23.26
CA LEU A 446 -19.14 26.71 22.16
C LEU A 446 -19.20 27.44 20.80
N LYS A 447 -20.15 28.37 20.57
CA LYS A 447 -20.18 29.19 19.36
C LYS A 447 -19.05 30.21 19.29
N ASP A 448 -18.64 30.73 20.40
CA ASP A 448 -17.50 31.66 20.45
C ASP A 448 -16.21 30.89 20.20
N GLU A 449 -16.06 29.67 20.78
CA GLU A 449 -14.95 28.79 20.56
C GLU A 449 -14.88 28.29 19.09
N GLU A 450 -16.02 27.88 18.51
CA GLU A 450 -16.10 27.51 17.08
C GLU A 450 -15.63 28.66 16.18
N LYS A 451 -16.06 29.88 16.46
CA LYS A 451 -15.72 31.06 15.67
C LYS A 451 -14.22 31.36 15.75
N GLU A 452 -13.62 31.23 16.91
CA GLU A 452 -12.18 31.43 17.12
C GLU A 452 -11.37 30.39 16.35
N LEU A 453 -11.64 29.10 16.56
CA LEU A 453 -10.97 28.00 15.87
C LEU A 453 -11.15 28.06 14.34
N LYS A 454 -12.34 28.41 13.87
CA LYS A 454 -12.61 28.54 12.44
C LYS A 454 -11.85 29.72 11.80
N SER A 455 -11.66 30.80 12.53
CA SER A 455 -10.85 31.93 12.07
C SER A 455 -9.35 31.60 12.07
N GLN A 456 -8.88 30.85 13.06
CA GLN A 456 -7.51 30.33 13.13
C GLN A 456 -7.25 29.36 11.99
N TRP A 457 -8.09 28.34 11.80
CA TRP A 457 -7.99 27.38 10.71
C TRP A 457 -7.93 28.04 9.33
N LYS A 458 -8.79 29.05 9.10
CA LYS A 458 -8.80 29.74 7.81
C LYS A 458 -7.49 30.48 7.55
N ARG A 459 -6.93 31.14 8.58
CA ARG A 459 -5.60 31.80 8.47
C ARG A 459 -4.49 30.82 8.18
N GLU A 460 -4.39 29.72 8.95
CA GLU A 460 -3.37 28.70 8.77
C GLU A 460 -3.45 28.04 7.39
N LYS A 461 -4.67 27.79 6.88
CA LYS A 461 -4.90 27.25 5.54
C LYS A 461 -4.47 28.22 4.42
N GLU A 462 -4.72 29.52 4.58
CA GLU A 462 -4.29 30.54 3.61
C GLU A 462 -2.76 30.68 3.59
N GLU A 463 -2.09 30.59 4.73
CA GLU A 463 -0.62 30.61 4.85
C GLU A 463 0.00 29.39 4.18
N ALA A 464 -0.51 28.17 4.46
CA ALA A 464 -0.05 26.95 3.81
C ALA A 464 -0.22 27.00 2.29
N GLY A 465 -1.33 27.56 1.80
CA GLY A 465 -1.58 27.73 0.38
C GLY A 465 -0.62 28.68 -0.33
N LYS A 466 -0.07 29.68 0.35
CA LYS A 466 0.93 30.58 -0.21
C LYS A 466 2.27 29.90 -0.40
N VAL A 467 2.73 29.17 0.61
CA VAL A 467 4.00 28.42 0.54
C VAL A 467 3.95 27.35 -0.55
N ALA A 468 2.83 26.65 -0.69
CA ALA A 468 2.65 25.65 -1.76
C ALA A 468 2.77 26.28 -3.16
N LYS A 469 2.19 27.45 -3.40
CA LYS A 469 2.30 28.15 -4.70
C LYS A 469 3.73 28.57 -5.01
N ILE A 470 4.46 29.10 -4.01
CA ILE A 470 5.87 29.48 -4.19
C ILE A 470 6.72 28.26 -4.55
N ASN A 471 6.49 27.12 -3.93
CA ASN A 471 7.18 25.87 -4.25
C ASN A 471 6.92 25.41 -5.69
N GLU A 472 5.67 25.48 -6.18
CA GLU A 472 5.34 25.20 -7.58
C GLU A 472 6.05 26.13 -8.57
N GLU A 473 6.21 27.42 -8.21
CA GLU A 473 6.92 28.39 -9.06
C GLU A 473 8.43 28.11 -9.08
N ILE A 474 9.02 27.73 -7.95
CA ILE A 474 10.42 27.33 -7.84
C ILE A 474 10.69 26.12 -8.75
N GLU A 475 9.82 25.10 -8.74
CA GLU A 475 9.97 23.93 -9.60
C GLU A 475 9.91 24.30 -11.09
N LYS A 476 8.93 25.09 -11.50
CA LYS A 476 8.82 25.58 -12.88
C LYS A 476 10.10 26.29 -13.34
N ILE A 477 10.71 27.08 -12.44
CA ILE A 477 11.96 27.75 -12.75
C ILE A 477 13.13 26.77 -12.79
N LYS A 478 13.22 25.77 -11.90
CA LYS A 478 14.25 24.72 -11.95
C LYS A 478 14.21 23.95 -13.28
N LEU A 479 13.02 23.57 -13.71
CA LEU A 479 12.84 22.92 -15.03
C LEU A 479 13.29 23.83 -16.19
N GLN A 480 12.98 25.13 -16.13
CA GLN A 480 13.42 26.09 -17.13
C GLN A 480 14.95 26.29 -17.12
N ILE A 481 15.59 26.24 -15.97
CA ILE A 481 17.06 26.27 -15.81
C ILE A 481 17.68 25.05 -16.51
N GLU A 482 17.17 23.86 -16.25
CA GLU A 482 17.64 22.65 -16.90
C GLU A 482 17.46 22.69 -18.43
N GLU A 483 16.34 23.22 -18.88
CA GLU A 483 16.08 23.38 -20.31
C GLU A 483 17.03 24.41 -20.96
N ALA A 484 17.29 25.54 -20.29
CA ALA A 484 18.23 26.54 -20.73
C ALA A 484 19.67 26.02 -20.77
N GLN A 485 20.09 25.23 -19.78
CA GLN A 485 21.38 24.53 -19.77
C GLN A 485 21.55 23.61 -20.97
N ARG A 486 20.53 22.80 -21.28
CA ARG A 486 20.55 21.87 -22.43
C ARG A 486 20.62 22.59 -23.78
N LYS A 487 19.97 23.76 -23.86
CA LYS A 487 19.98 24.58 -25.07
C LYS A 487 21.22 25.48 -25.18
N ASN A 488 22.15 25.44 -24.19
CA ASN A 488 23.29 26.34 -24.05
C ASN A 488 22.91 27.84 -24.07
N ASP A 489 21.69 28.17 -23.60
CA ASP A 489 21.24 29.56 -23.45
C ASP A 489 21.72 30.14 -22.13
N TYR A 490 22.98 30.55 -22.12
CA TYR A 490 23.65 31.07 -20.90
C TYR A 490 23.03 32.37 -20.39
N ASN A 491 22.38 33.16 -21.21
CA ASN A 491 21.73 34.39 -20.75
C ASN A 491 20.48 34.10 -19.97
N LYS A 492 19.62 33.21 -20.47
CA LYS A 492 18.41 32.78 -19.79
C LYS A 492 18.74 31.96 -18.53
N LEU A 493 19.79 31.14 -18.59
CA LEU A 493 20.28 30.39 -17.45
C LEU A 493 20.70 31.33 -16.32
N ALA A 494 21.49 32.36 -16.60
CA ALA A 494 21.95 33.34 -15.62
C ALA A 494 20.79 34.15 -15.01
N GLU A 495 19.82 34.58 -15.84
CA GLU A 495 18.62 35.29 -15.35
C GLU A 495 17.81 34.44 -14.38
N LEU A 496 17.60 33.16 -14.72
CA LEU A 496 16.79 32.26 -13.89
C LEU A 496 17.51 31.83 -12.62
N GLN A 497 18.79 31.43 -12.73
CA GLN A 497 19.58 30.85 -11.65
C GLN A 497 20.07 31.90 -10.64
N TYR A 498 20.43 33.09 -11.06
CA TYR A 498 20.96 34.17 -10.20
C TYR A 498 19.96 35.29 -9.94
N GLY A 499 18.86 35.36 -10.69
CA GLY A 499 17.80 36.34 -10.51
C GLY A 499 16.56 35.78 -9.88
N LYS A 500 15.77 35.01 -10.63
CA LYS A 500 14.44 34.59 -10.19
C LYS A 500 14.42 33.53 -9.10
N LEU A 501 15.30 32.52 -9.17
CA LEU A 501 15.35 31.44 -8.18
C LEU A 501 15.69 31.95 -6.77
N PRO A 502 16.75 32.75 -6.55
CA PRO A 502 17.07 33.29 -5.22
C PRO A 502 16.01 34.25 -4.66
N GLU A 503 15.26 34.92 -5.55
CA GLU A 503 14.16 35.81 -5.13
C GLU A 503 12.99 34.99 -4.56
N LEU A 504 12.59 33.91 -5.23
CA LEU A 504 11.54 33.00 -4.74
C LEU A 504 11.98 32.23 -3.50
N GLU A 505 13.24 31.81 -3.40
CA GLU A 505 13.77 31.17 -2.21
C GLU A 505 13.71 32.13 -0.99
N LYS A 506 14.07 33.39 -1.15
CA LYS A 506 13.89 34.41 -0.12
C LYS A 506 12.43 34.68 0.24
N GLN A 507 11.55 34.68 -0.75
CA GLN A 507 10.11 34.81 -0.49
C GLN A 507 9.58 33.63 0.31
N LYS A 508 10.04 32.41 -0.01
CA LYS A 508 9.73 31.19 0.74
C LYS A 508 10.17 31.29 2.19
N GLU A 509 11.46 31.61 2.40
CA GLU A 509 12.02 31.77 3.75
C GLU A 509 11.28 32.83 4.56
N ALA A 510 10.94 33.98 3.95
CA ALA A 510 10.20 35.04 4.62
C ALA A 510 8.78 34.63 5.01
N GLU A 511 8.08 33.84 4.19
CA GLU A 511 6.76 33.32 4.54
C GLU A 511 6.84 32.20 5.58
N GLU A 512 7.87 31.35 5.54
CA GLU A 512 8.14 30.34 6.57
C GLU A 512 8.50 30.94 7.93
N GLU A 513 9.29 32.03 7.95
CA GLU A 513 9.61 32.77 9.19
C GLU A 513 8.36 33.45 9.77
N LYS A 514 7.53 34.07 8.96
CA LYS A 514 6.24 34.65 9.43
C LYS A 514 5.32 33.60 10.02
N ALA A 515 5.29 32.40 9.43
CA ALA A 515 4.53 31.27 9.94
C ALA A 515 5.08 30.71 11.27
N LYS A 516 6.39 30.89 11.53
CA LYS A 516 7.02 30.54 12.82
C LYS A 516 6.81 31.60 13.91
N ASP A 517 6.89 32.88 13.58
CA ASP A 517 6.75 33.99 14.53
C ASP A 517 5.29 34.18 15.00
N ASN A 518 4.32 33.89 14.16
CA ASN A 518 2.89 34.06 14.45
C ASN A 518 2.26 32.99 15.35
N SER A 519 3.02 31.97 15.76
CA SER A 519 2.48 30.88 16.56
C SER A 519 3.45 30.39 17.61
N SER A 520 3.06 30.52 18.90
CA SER A 520 3.60 29.63 19.93
C SER A 520 3.33 28.17 19.46
N VAL A 521 4.38 27.38 19.31
CA VAL A 521 4.42 26.00 18.75
C VAL A 521 3.36 25.05 19.37
N ALA A 522 2.75 25.42 20.48
CA ALA A 522 1.80 24.62 21.26
C ALA A 522 0.34 24.65 20.77
N ASN A 523 -0.04 25.54 19.83
CA ASN A 523 -1.46 25.74 19.46
C ASN A 523 -1.75 25.79 17.96
N LYS A 524 -0.96 25.11 17.10
CA LYS A 524 -1.28 24.99 15.67
C LYS A 524 -2.35 23.92 15.45
N LEU A 525 -3.43 24.29 14.76
CA LEU A 525 -4.50 23.39 14.34
C LEU A 525 -4.09 22.52 13.14
N LEU A 526 -3.20 23.02 12.27
CA LEU A 526 -2.75 22.35 11.06
C LEU A 526 -1.26 22.04 11.12
N LYS A 527 -0.90 20.76 11.09
CA LYS A 527 0.46 20.33 10.86
C LYS A 527 0.81 20.56 9.38
N GLN A 528 1.91 21.27 9.11
CA GLN A 528 2.37 21.59 7.74
C GLN A 528 3.65 20.83 7.35
N GLU A 529 4.14 19.97 8.22
CA GLU A 529 5.31 19.16 8.00
C GLU A 529 5.05 17.72 8.49
N ILE A 530 5.75 16.78 7.85
CA ILE A 530 5.77 15.38 8.23
C ILE A 530 7.01 15.15 9.06
N ASP A 531 6.84 14.63 10.24
CA ASP A 531 7.92 14.18 11.11
C ASP A 531 7.85 12.67 11.37
N SER A 532 8.60 12.20 12.36
CA SER A 532 8.61 10.79 12.76
C SER A 532 7.28 10.29 13.30
N GLU A 533 6.43 11.19 13.82
CA GLU A 533 5.14 10.83 14.43
C GLU A 533 4.12 10.41 13.36
N GLU A 534 3.98 11.19 12.28
CA GLU A 534 3.10 10.88 11.17
C GLU A 534 3.48 9.55 10.48
N ILE A 535 4.79 9.34 10.29
CA ILE A 535 5.29 8.06 9.74
C ILE A 535 4.93 6.90 10.68
N ALA A 536 5.15 7.09 11.98
CA ALA A 536 4.84 6.06 12.99
C ALA A 536 3.34 5.74 13.03
N GLU A 537 2.47 6.72 12.87
CA GLU A 537 1.01 6.50 12.79
C GLU A 537 0.61 5.68 11.56
N VAL A 538 1.21 5.97 10.39
CA VAL A 538 0.93 5.18 9.18
C VAL A 538 1.41 3.75 9.35
N VAL A 539 2.62 3.54 9.88
CA VAL A 539 3.13 2.19 10.20
C VAL A 539 2.20 1.48 11.17
N GLY A 540 1.76 2.18 12.23
CA GLY A 540 0.80 1.63 13.20
C GLY A 540 -0.52 1.20 12.55
N LYS A 541 -1.03 1.99 11.60
CA LYS A 541 -2.25 1.68 10.87
C LYS A 541 -2.10 0.45 9.96
N TRP A 542 -0.95 0.30 9.28
CA TRP A 542 -0.68 -0.83 8.39
C TRP A 542 -0.43 -2.13 9.15
N THR A 543 0.31 -2.05 10.25
CA THR A 543 0.73 -3.23 11.02
C THR A 543 -0.19 -3.58 12.18
N GLY A 544 -1.12 -2.67 12.55
CA GLY A 544 -1.95 -2.79 13.74
C GLY A 544 -1.20 -2.55 15.05
N ILE A 545 0.04 -2.03 15.00
CA ILE A 545 0.87 -1.77 16.18
C ILE A 545 0.75 -0.29 16.53
N PRO A 546 0.54 0.09 17.80
CA PRO A 546 0.49 1.49 18.21
C PRO A 546 1.91 2.10 18.25
N VAL A 547 2.49 2.34 17.07
CA VAL A 547 3.88 2.76 16.87
C VAL A 547 4.12 4.22 17.30
N ALA A 548 3.09 5.07 17.28
CA ALA A 548 3.18 6.46 17.74
C ALA A 548 3.68 6.58 19.20
N LYS A 549 3.41 5.57 20.02
CA LYS A 549 3.88 5.49 21.39
C LYS A 549 5.29 4.92 21.56
N LEU A 550 5.87 4.34 20.51
CA LEU A 550 7.20 3.70 20.54
C LEU A 550 8.35 4.71 20.47
N LEU A 551 8.14 5.93 19.99
CA LEU A 551 9.21 6.87 19.67
C LEU A 551 9.88 7.54 20.88
N GLN A 552 9.16 7.80 21.95
CA GLN A 552 9.75 8.49 23.13
C GLN A 552 9.61 7.70 24.45
N GLY A 553 8.60 6.89 24.63
CA GLY A 553 8.31 6.17 25.88
C GLY A 553 8.81 4.72 25.96
N GLU A 554 9.28 4.12 24.86
CA GLU A 554 9.62 2.68 24.82
C GLU A 554 10.79 2.35 25.74
N ARG A 555 11.83 3.16 25.74
CA ARG A 555 13.00 2.93 26.61
C ARG A 555 12.66 3.01 28.08
N GLU A 556 11.88 4.01 28.49
CA GLU A 556 11.42 4.17 29.87
C GLU A 556 10.43 3.06 30.27
N LYS A 557 9.45 2.75 29.41
CA LYS A 557 8.51 1.65 29.66
C LYS A 557 9.21 0.30 29.83
N ILE A 558 10.23 0.01 29.01
CA ILE A 558 10.99 -1.24 29.09
C ILE A 558 11.86 -1.26 30.35
N LEU A 559 12.48 -0.14 30.73
CA LEU A 559 13.25 -0.04 31.97
C LEU A 559 12.38 -0.27 33.22
N HIS A 560 11.13 0.20 33.21
CA HIS A 560 10.16 0.03 34.30
C HIS A 560 9.17 -1.12 34.08
N LEU A 561 9.44 -2.02 33.12
CA LEU A 561 8.54 -3.12 32.76
C LEU A 561 8.17 -3.98 33.95
N ALA A 562 9.14 -4.35 34.79
CA ALA A 562 8.92 -5.15 35.99
C ALA A 562 7.94 -4.47 36.96
N GLU A 563 8.08 -3.17 37.22
CA GLU A 563 7.23 -2.40 38.11
C GLU A 563 5.79 -2.31 37.59
N HIS A 564 5.63 -2.10 36.29
CA HIS A 564 4.31 -2.06 35.66
C HIS A 564 3.62 -3.43 35.70
N MET A 565 4.35 -4.51 35.49
CA MET A 565 3.80 -5.85 35.54
C MET A 565 3.42 -6.28 36.98
N MET A 566 4.25 -5.93 37.99
CA MET A 566 3.99 -6.23 39.42
C MET A 566 2.72 -5.56 39.94
N LYS A 567 2.28 -4.44 39.37
CA LYS A 567 1.00 -3.81 39.73
C LYS A 567 -0.23 -4.66 39.37
N ARG A 568 -0.10 -5.48 38.30
CA ARG A 568 -1.21 -6.31 37.80
C ARG A 568 -1.08 -7.78 38.17
N VAL A 569 0.15 -8.31 38.24
CA VAL A 569 0.40 -9.73 38.54
C VAL A 569 0.99 -9.86 39.94
N ILE A 570 0.27 -10.52 40.80
CA ILE A 570 0.60 -10.64 42.23
C ILE A 570 1.23 -12.00 42.54
N GLY A 571 2.28 -11.99 43.35
CA GLY A 571 2.92 -13.18 43.91
C GLY A 571 3.86 -13.92 42.96
N GLN A 572 4.28 -13.31 41.83
CA GLN A 572 5.19 -13.91 40.86
C GLN A 572 6.37 -12.98 40.53
N ASP A 573 6.91 -12.29 41.56
CA ASP A 573 7.91 -11.22 41.36
C ASP A 573 9.20 -11.73 40.70
N ASP A 574 9.66 -12.94 41.03
CA ASP A 574 10.87 -13.53 40.45
C ASP A 574 10.65 -13.84 38.96
N ALA A 575 9.47 -14.34 38.61
CA ALA A 575 9.08 -14.58 37.19
C ALA A 575 9.09 -13.30 36.38
N ILE A 576 8.50 -12.22 36.92
CA ILE A 576 8.41 -10.91 36.28
C ILE A 576 9.80 -10.32 36.05
N LYS A 577 10.68 -10.38 37.06
CA LYS A 577 12.07 -9.88 36.94
C LYS A 577 12.84 -10.61 35.86
N THR A 578 12.80 -11.95 35.84
CA THR A 578 13.51 -12.77 34.86
C THR A 578 13.06 -12.44 33.43
N ILE A 579 11.74 -12.31 33.20
CA ILE A 579 11.19 -11.94 31.91
C ILE A 579 11.64 -10.54 31.51
N SER A 580 11.51 -9.58 32.42
CA SER A 580 11.88 -8.18 32.17
C SER A 580 13.36 -8.03 31.83
N ASP A 581 14.25 -8.71 32.56
CA ASP A 581 15.70 -8.66 32.32
C ASP A 581 16.06 -9.26 30.96
N THR A 582 15.39 -10.34 30.53
CA THR A 582 15.62 -10.96 29.23
C THR A 582 15.16 -10.06 28.10
N ILE A 583 14.01 -9.38 28.25
CA ILE A 583 13.49 -8.42 27.29
C ILE A 583 14.41 -7.19 27.20
N ILE A 584 14.89 -6.67 28.34
CA ILE A 584 15.83 -5.54 28.39
C ILE A 584 17.11 -5.90 27.63
N ARG A 585 17.69 -7.09 27.85
CA ARG A 585 18.89 -7.56 27.12
C ARG A 585 18.66 -7.64 25.61
N SER A 586 17.51 -8.15 25.19
CA SER A 586 17.15 -8.25 23.79
C SER A 586 17.01 -6.86 23.14
N ARG A 587 16.30 -5.94 23.80
CA ARG A 587 16.07 -4.57 23.29
C ARG A 587 17.31 -3.69 23.32
N ALA A 588 18.27 -3.99 24.19
CA ALA A 588 19.58 -3.35 24.22
C ALA A 588 20.54 -3.84 23.10
N GLY A 589 20.10 -4.79 22.27
CA GLY A 589 20.92 -5.35 21.17
C GLY A 589 22.02 -6.31 21.63
N LEU A 590 21.94 -6.82 22.86
CA LEU A 590 22.93 -7.76 23.43
C LEU A 590 22.58 -9.23 23.15
N LYS A 591 21.45 -9.51 22.54
CA LYS A 591 20.99 -10.83 22.13
C LYS A 591 21.21 -11.05 20.62
N ASP A 592 21.31 -12.32 20.20
CA ASP A 592 21.38 -12.68 18.79
C ASP A 592 20.18 -12.11 18.01
N PRO A 593 20.39 -11.28 16.99
CA PRO A 593 19.32 -10.65 16.24
C PRO A 593 18.48 -11.64 15.42
N ASN A 594 18.94 -12.88 15.25
CA ASN A 594 18.21 -13.89 14.52
C ASN A 594 17.22 -14.69 15.38
N ARG A 595 17.18 -14.48 16.68
CA ARG A 595 16.28 -15.18 17.60
C ARG A 595 15.07 -14.34 18.00
N PRO A 596 13.97 -14.95 18.46
CA PRO A 596 12.84 -14.22 19.06
C PRO A 596 13.28 -13.31 20.20
N ILE A 597 12.50 -12.27 20.51
CA ILE A 597 12.78 -11.32 21.62
C ILE A 597 13.03 -12.07 22.94
N GLY A 598 12.20 -13.08 23.23
CA GLY A 598 12.34 -13.92 24.39
C GLY A 598 11.67 -15.27 24.17
N SER A 599 12.21 -16.31 24.78
CA SER A 599 11.64 -17.66 24.78
C SER A 599 11.62 -18.22 26.21
N PHE A 600 10.43 -18.59 26.69
CA PHE A 600 10.23 -18.95 28.09
C PHE A 600 9.39 -20.22 28.23
N ILE A 601 9.72 -21.06 29.22
CA ILE A 601 8.82 -22.12 29.72
C ILE A 601 8.32 -21.74 31.10
N PHE A 602 6.99 -21.73 31.28
CA PHE A 602 6.31 -21.48 32.55
C PHE A 602 5.87 -22.79 33.15
N LEU A 603 6.46 -23.19 34.26
CA LEU A 603 6.18 -24.41 35.02
C LEU A 603 5.36 -24.09 36.27
N GLY A 604 4.39 -24.91 36.58
CA GLY A 604 3.63 -24.75 37.81
C GLY A 604 2.19 -25.21 37.74
N PRO A 605 1.50 -25.27 38.87
CA PRO A 605 0.11 -25.76 38.93
C PRO A 605 -0.88 -24.87 38.17
N THR A 606 -2.07 -25.36 37.96
CA THR A 606 -3.15 -24.61 37.30
C THR A 606 -3.62 -23.43 38.14
N GLY A 607 -3.92 -22.30 37.55
CA GLY A 607 -4.49 -21.13 38.23
C GLY A 607 -3.50 -20.25 38.99
N VAL A 608 -2.18 -20.44 38.87
CA VAL A 608 -1.14 -19.59 39.50
C VAL A 608 -0.83 -18.30 38.70
N GLY A 609 -1.49 -18.09 37.55
CA GLY A 609 -1.34 -16.83 36.78
C GLY A 609 -0.49 -16.91 35.55
N LYS A 610 -0.07 -18.10 35.05
CA LYS A 610 0.77 -18.24 33.82
C LYS A 610 0.19 -17.49 32.61
N THR A 611 -1.04 -17.78 32.27
CA THR A 611 -1.72 -17.12 31.13
C THR A 611 -2.02 -15.65 31.41
N TYR A 612 -2.26 -15.27 32.67
CA TYR A 612 -2.49 -13.87 33.04
C TYR A 612 -1.23 -13.03 32.92
N LEU A 613 -0.08 -13.57 33.31
CA LEU A 613 1.23 -12.94 33.11
C LEU A 613 1.50 -12.73 31.63
N THR A 614 1.19 -13.72 30.77
CA THR A 614 1.31 -13.61 29.31
C THR A 614 0.47 -12.46 28.77
N LYS A 615 -0.78 -12.30 29.21
CA LYS A 615 -1.66 -11.18 28.83
C LYS A 615 -1.12 -9.84 29.29
N THR A 616 -0.67 -9.77 30.54
CA THR A 616 -0.07 -8.56 31.09
C THR A 616 1.20 -8.16 30.34
N LEU A 617 2.00 -9.14 29.91
CA LEU A 617 3.19 -8.90 29.11
C LEU A 617 2.83 -8.34 27.72
N ALA A 618 1.85 -8.93 27.04
CA ALA A 618 1.36 -8.46 25.76
C ALA A 618 0.85 -7.00 25.86
N PHE A 619 0.07 -6.71 26.89
CA PHE A 619 -0.42 -5.35 27.15
C PHE A 619 0.71 -4.33 27.37
N ASN A 620 1.73 -4.67 28.18
CA ASN A 620 2.82 -3.74 28.47
C ASN A 620 3.77 -3.51 27.29
N LEU A 621 3.96 -4.51 26.41
CA LEU A 621 4.86 -4.42 25.27
C LEU A 621 4.17 -3.95 23.99
N PHE A 622 2.91 -4.36 23.79
CA PHE A 622 2.18 -4.13 22.54
C PHE A 622 0.90 -3.30 22.74
N ASP A 623 0.68 -2.78 23.96
CA ASP A 623 -0.50 -1.97 24.36
C ASP A 623 -1.87 -2.65 24.11
N ASP A 624 -1.89 -3.98 23.90
CA ASP A 624 -3.10 -4.76 23.65
C ASP A 624 -2.97 -6.17 24.25
N GLU A 625 -3.94 -6.56 25.06
CA GLU A 625 -4.00 -7.90 25.67
C GLU A 625 -4.30 -9.01 24.64
N ASP A 626 -4.88 -8.64 23.49
CA ASP A 626 -5.28 -9.56 22.42
C ASP A 626 -4.17 -9.75 21.37
N ASN A 627 -3.01 -9.11 21.54
CA ASN A 627 -1.82 -9.39 20.73
C ASN A 627 -1.11 -10.68 21.19
N ILE A 628 -1.92 -11.74 21.34
CA ILE A 628 -1.47 -13.08 21.68
C ILE A 628 -1.96 -14.07 20.64
N VAL A 629 -1.01 -14.85 20.12
CA VAL A 629 -1.31 -16.04 19.31
C VAL A 629 -1.31 -17.25 20.21
N ARG A 630 -2.49 -17.70 20.66
CA ARG A 630 -2.62 -18.87 21.54
C ARG A 630 -2.83 -20.14 20.73
N ILE A 631 -2.01 -21.13 21.01
CA ILE A 631 -2.07 -22.47 20.41
C ILE A 631 -2.10 -23.50 21.55
N ASP A 632 -3.19 -24.27 21.63
CA ASP A 632 -3.35 -25.34 22.60
C ASP A 632 -2.73 -26.62 22.07
N MET A 633 -1.67 -27.09 22.72
CA MET A 633 -0.93 -28.27 22.28
C MET A 633 -1.69 -29.58 22.46
N SER A 634 -2.80 -29.58 23.19
CA SER A 634 -3.69 -30.75 23.26
C SER A 634 -4.36 -31.06 21.89
N GLU A 635 -4.43 -30.07 20.97
CA GLU A 635 -4.89 -30.28 19.60
C GLU A 635 -3.79 -30.83 18.67
N TYR A 636 -2.55 -30.90 19.12
CA TYR A 636 -1.38 -31.27 18.34
C TYR A 636 -0.67 -32.51 18.85
N MET A 637 -1.45 -33.47 19.35
CA MET A 637 -0.96 -34.77 19.84
C MET A 637 -0.57 -35.74 18.71
N ASP A 638 -1.14 -35.58 17.52
CA ASP A 638 -0.94 -36.46 16.38
C ASP A 638 0.10 -35.90 15.41
N LYS A 639 0.83 -36.81 14.72
CA LYS A 639 1.85 -36.45 13.74
C LYS A 639 1.32 -35.56 12.61
N PHE A 640 0.08 -35.79 12.14
CA PHE A 640 -0.51 -34.98 11.08
C PHE A 640 -0.92 -33.57 11.53
N SER A 641 -1.05 -33.34 12.83
CA SER A 641 -1.40 -32.03 13.36
C SER A 641 -0.29 -30.98 13.16
N VAL A 642 0.99 -31.42 12.99
CA VAL A 642 2.13 -30.51 12.73
C VAL A 642 1.94 -29.73 11.44
N THR A 643 1.32 -30.34 10.41
CA THR A 643 1.04 -29.65 9.14
C THR A 643 0.03 -28.51 9.29
N ARG A 644 -0.80 -28.53 10.33
CA ARG A 644 -1.71 -27.42 10.66
C ARG A 644 -0.98 -26.20 11.19
N LEU A 645 0.19 -26.37 11.83
CA LEU A 645 0.99 -25.24 12.34
C LEU A 645 1.66 -24.45 11.23
N ILE A 646 2.28 -25.16 10.26
CA ILE A 646 3.11 -24.55 9.21
C ILE A 646 2.47 -24.57 7.83
N GLY A 647 1.35 -25.28 7.67
CA GLY A 647 0.66 -25.50 6.37
C GLY A 647 0.96 -26.84 5.75
N ALA A 648 0.00 -27.35 4.97
CA ALA A 648 0.15 -28.62 4.27
C ALA A 648 1.08 -28.46 3.05
N PRO A 649 1.90 -29.47 2.71
CA PRO A 649 2.72 -29.44 1.50
C PRO A 649 1.85 -29.52 0.23
N PRO A 650 2.39 -29.14 -0.95
CA PRO A 650 1.66 -29.19 -2.21
C PRO A 650 1.04 -30.56 -2.48
N GLY A 651 -0.23 -30.57 -2.86
CA GLY A 651 -0.98 -31.80 -3.17
C GLY A 651 -1.74 -32.44 -2.00
N TYR A 652 -1.64 -31.89 -0.80
CA TYR A 652 -2.44 -32.32 0.35
C TYR A 652 -3.62 -31.39 0.62
N VAL A 653 -4.69 -31.94 1.23
CA VAL A 653 -5.87 -31.17 1.65
C VAL A 653 -5.46 -30.09 2.66
N GLY A 654 -5.92 -28.85 2.46
CA GLY A 654 -5.55 -27.71 3.32
C GLY A 654 -4.34 -26.90 2.84
N TYR A 655 -3.75 -27.21 1.68
CA TYR A 655 -2.61 -26.45 1.11
C TYR A 655 -2.93 -24.96 0.90
N GLU A 656 -4.16 -24.62 0.52
CA GLU A 656 -4.57 -23.22 0.27
C GLU A 656 -4.78 -22.41 1.56
N GLU A 657 -5.09 -23.07 2.66
CA GLU A 657 -5.45 -22.40 3.93
C GLU A 657 -4.23 -21.82 4.67
N GLY A 658 -3.01 -22.31 4.37
CA GLY A 658 -1.78 -21.92 5.09
C GLY A 658 -1.68 -22.53 6.48
N GLY A 659 -0.58 -22.28 7.21
CA GLY A 659 -0.39 -22.79 8.58
C GLY A 659 -0.99 -21.87 9.62
N GLN A 660 -1.62 -22.42 10.63
CA GLN A 660 -2.28 -21.66 11.68
C GLN A 660 -1.31 -20.73 12.43
N LEU A 661 -0.11 -21.20 12.77
CA LEU A 661 0.93 -20.42 13.42
C LEU A 661 1.54 -19.40 12.45
N THR A 662 1.93 -19.84 11.25
CA THR A 662 2.59 -19.00 10.28
C THR A 662 1.71 -17.88 9.77
N GLU A 663 0.44 -18.14 9.49
CA GLU A 663 -0.53 -17.11 9.07
C GLU A 663 -0.86 -16.12 10.20
N ALA A 664 -1.00 -16.61 11.45
CA ALA A 664 -1.28 -15.75 12.58
C ALA A 664 -0.14 -14.75 12.85
N VAL A 665 1.12 -15.22 12.80
CA VAL A 665 2.30 -14.37 13.01
C VAL A 665 2.55 -13.46 11.81
N ARG A 666 2.29 -13.90 10.58
CA ARG A 666 2.37 -13.04 9.41
C ARG A 666 1.42 -11.84 9.50
N ARG A 667 0.21 -12.06 10.07
CA ARG A 667 -0.77 -10.98 10.30
C ARG A 667 -0.45 -10.12 11.52
N LYS A 668 0.17 -10.72 12.56
CA LYS A 668 0.55 -10.05 13.81
C LYS A 668 2.01 -10.35 14.13
N PRO A 669 2.98 -9.73 13.44
CA PRO A 669 4.41 -10.02 13.62
C PRO A 669 4.95 -9.59 14.99
N TYR A 670 4.24 -8.67 15.65
CA TYR A 670 4.52 -8.22 17.02
C TYR A 670 3.48 -8.83 17.98
N SER A 671 3.74 -10.02 18.46
CA SER A 671 2.79 -10.74 19.32
C SER A 671 3.51 -11.64 20.31
N VAL A 672 2.79 -12.02 21.36
CA VAL A 672 3.21 -13.09 22.24
C VAL A 672 2.62 -14.40 21.73
N ILE A 673 3.47 -15.36 21.43
CA ILE A 673 3.03 -16.70 21.04
C ILE A 673 2.95 -17.55 22.30
N LEU A 674 1.77 -18.02 22.61
CA LEU A 674 1.50 -18.88 23.77
C LEU A 674 1.21 -20.31 23.32
N PHE A 675 2.14 -21.22 23.55
CA PHE A 675 1.91 -22.65 23.43
C PHE A 675 1.44 -23.19 24.79
N ASP A 676 0.17 -23.51 24.88
CA ASP A 676 -0.43 -24.00 26.14
C ASP A 676 -0.31 -25.52 26.24
N GLU A 677 0.06 -26.04 27.44
CA GLU A 677 0.25 -27.46 27.72
C GLU A 677 1.25 -28.16 26.76
N ILE A 678 2.44 -27.57 26.65
CA ILE A 678 3.50 -28.00 25.69
C ILE A 678 3.89 -29.48 25.84
N GLU A 679 3.74 -30.05 27.04
CA GLU A 679 4.01 -31.46 27.35
C GLU A 679 3.11 -32.46 26.61
N LYS A 680 2.00 -31.99 26.06
CA LYS A 680 1.05 -32.79 25.26
C LYS A 680 1.38 -32.88 23.81
N ALA A 681 2.26 -32.00 23.32
CA ALA A 681 2.61 -31.91 21.90
C ALA A 681 3.28 -33.17 21.36
N HIS A 682 2.99 -33.51 20.10
CA HIS A 682 3.70 -34.59 19.40
C HIS A 682 5.21 -34.24 19.26
N PRO A 683 6.12 -35.21 19.32
CA PRO A 683 7.56 -34.98 19.20
C PRO A 683 8.00 -34.19 17.95
N ASP A 684 7.30 -34.31 16.83
CA ASP A 684 7.60 -33.57 15.62
C ASP A 684 7.30 -32.05 15.73
N VAL A 685 6.44 -31.62 16.65
CA VAL A 685 6.21 -30.20 16.95
C VAL A 685 7.48 -29.55 17.47
N PHE A 686 8.24 -30.28 18.32
CA PHE A 686 9.50 -29.74 18.85
C PHE A 686 10.54 -29.49 17.75
N ASN A 687 10.53 -30.26 16.66
CA ASN A 687 11.42 -30.01 15.53
C ASN A 687 11.11 -28.67 14.84
N VAL A 688 9.85 -28.30 14.72
CA VAL A 688 9.42 -26.99 14.21
C VAL A 688 9.80 -25.88 15.18
N LEU A 689 9.58 -26.10 16.50
CA LEU A 689 9.94 -25.13 17.52
C LEU A 689 11.47 -24.91 17.61
N LEU A 690 12.29 -25.94 17.39
CA LEU A 690 13.74 -25.80 17.30
C LEU A 690 14.17 -24.82 16.22
N GLN A 691 13.59 -24.92 15.02
CA GLN A 691 13.88 -24.00 13.93
C GLN A 691 13.43 -22.57 14.29
N LEU A 692 12.25 -22.42 14.89
CA LEU A 692 11.74 -21.12 15.33
C LEU A 692 12.65 -20.46 16.36
N LEU A 693 13.11 -21.23 17.36
CA LEU A 693 13.92 -20.74 18.47
C LEU A 693 15.37 -20.40 18.05
N ASP A 694 15.92 -21.09 17.03
CA ASP A 694 17.28 -20.85 16.56
C ASP A 694 17.34 -19.75 15.49
N ASP A 695 16.54 -19.92 14.42
CA ASP A 695 16.61 -19.08 13.24
C ASP A 695 15.63 -17.89 13.29
N GLY A 696 14.71 -17.86 14.27
CA GLY A 696 13.65 -16.86 14.37
C GLY A 696 12.76 -16.79 13.16
N ARG A 697 12.67 -17.87 12.38
CA ARG A 697 11.85 -17.96 11.15
C ARG A 697 11.33 -19.37 10.92
N LEU A 698 10.19 -19.46 10.24
CA LEU A 698 9.65 -20.71 9.74
C LEU A 698 9.31 -20.59 8.26
N THR A 699 9.49 -21.68 7.52
CA THR A 699 9.02 -21.75 6.13
C THR A 699 7.65 -22.42 6.14
N ASP A 700 6.63 -21.75 5.59
CA ASP A 700 5.29 -22.32 5.47
C ASP A 700 5.19 -23.41 4.40
N GLY A 701 4.06 -24.10 4.35
CA GLY A 701 3.81 -25.16 3.36
C GLY A 701 3.82 -24.66 1.89
N LYS A 702 3.73 -23.34 1.65
CA LYS A 702 3.81 -22.68 0.35
C LYS A 702 5.23 -22.22 -0.01
N GLY A 703 6.22 -22.49 0.85
CA GLY A 703 7.61 -22.05 0.66
C GLY A 703 7.90 -20.61 1.07
N LYS A 704 6.93 -19.89 1.68
CA LYS A 704 7.14 -18.53 2.17
C LYS A 704 7.81 -18.54 3.54
N ILE A 705 8.78 -17.65 3.73
CA ILE A 705 9.46 -17.48 5.02
C ILE A 705 8.62 -16.50 5.87
N VAL A 706 8.32 -16.91 7.10
CA VAL A 706 7.64 -16.10 8.10
C VAL A 706 8.61 -15.77 9.22
N ASP A 707 8.75 -14.50 9.54
CA ASP A 707 9.67 -13.96 10.53
C ASP A 707 9.04 -13.94 11.94
N PHE A 708 9.77 -14.50 12.92
CA PHE A 708 9.40 -14.59 14.33
C PHE A 708 10.32 -13.77 15.25
N LYS A 709 11.27 -13.02 14.71
CA LYS A 709 12.28 -12.28 15.48
C LYS A 709 11.67 -11.22 16.40
N ASN A 710 10.51 -10.70 16.03
CA ASN A 710 9.77 -9.70 16.80
C ASN A 710 8.73 -10.29 17.74
N THR A 711 8.68 -11.62 17.91
CA THR A 711 7.75 -12.30 18.81
C THR A 711 8.39 -12.68 20.13
N ILE A 712 7.57 -12.91 21.14
CA ILE A 712 7.94 -13.54 22.39
C ILE A 712 7.26 -14.90 22.46
N VAL A 713 8.05 -15.94 22.67
CA VAL A 713 7.55 -17.32 22.72
C VAL A 713 7.40 -17.74 24.18
N ILE A 714 6.20 -18.06 24.59
CA ILE A 714 5.88 -18.57 25.92
C ILE A 714 5.25 -19.95 25.80
N MET A 715 5.78 -20.91 26.52
CA MET A 715 5.26 -22.27 26.59
C MET A 715 4.81 -22.54 28.02
N THR A 716 3.58 -22.98 28.25
CA THR A 716 3.12 -23.36 29.61
C THR A 716 3.14 -24.85 29.75
N SER A 717 3.45 -25.31 30.96
CA SER A 717 3.42 -26.71 31.34
C SER A 717 2.97 -26.89 32.78
N ASN A 718 2.37 -28.05 33.08
CA ASN A 718 1.94 -28.45 34.40
C ASN A 718 2.90 -29.49 35.01
N ILE A 719 4.05 -29.73 34.38
CA ILE A 719 5.12 -30.61 34.91
C ILE A 719 5.59 -30.09 36.27
N GLY A 720 5.85 -30.97 37.23
CA GLY A 720 6.31 -30.63 38.58
C GLY A 720 5.24 -29.99 39.48
N SER A 721 3.98 -29.93 39.06
CA SER A 721 2.91 -29.29 39.85
C SER A 721 2.73 -29.91 41.24
N GLU A 722 2.83 -31.24 41.38
CA GLU A 722 2.73 -31.93 42.66
C GLU A 722 3.90 -31.56 43.59
N ILE A 723 5.10 -31.43 43.06
CA ILE A 723 6.30 -31.05 43.83
C ILE A 723 6.14 -29.62 44.36
N ILE A 724 5.63 -28.70 43.53
CA ILE A 724 5.40 -27.27 43.85
C ILE A 724 4.27 -27.14 44.91
N LEU A 725 3.21 -27.94 44.84
CA LEU A 725 2.14 -27.90 45.80
C LEU A 725 2.58 -28.37 47.18
N ASN A 726 3.57 -29.27 47.29
CA ASN A 726 4.15 -29.73 48.54
C ASN A 726 5.09 -28.69 49.18
N ASP A 727 5.69 -27.81 48.38
CA ASP A 727 6.50 -26.66 48.84
C ASP A 727 6.08 -25.38 48.14
N PRO A 728 5.04 -24.69 48.61
CA PRO A 728 4.49 -23.51 47.95
C PRO A 728 5.47 -22.34 47.72
N MET A 729 6.51 -22.24 48.57
CA MET A 729 7.52 -21.18 48.46
C MET A 729 8.60 -21.47 47.42
N VAL A 730 8.61 -22.69 46.89
CA VAL A 730 9.55 -23.18 45.87
C VAL A 730 11.00 -22.95 46.31
N SER A 731 11.44 -23.70 47.32
CA SER A 731 12.84 -23.70 47.75
C SER A 731 13.80 -24.17 46.62
N GLU A 732 15.09 -23.86 46.71
CA GLU A 732 16.03 -24.28 45.68
C GLU A 732 16.02 -25.80 45.42
N PRO A 733 15.93 -26.70 46.43
CA PRO A 733 15.80 -28.13 46.19
C PRO A 733 14.52 -28.49 45.40
N THR A 734 13.43 -27.82 45.71
CA THR A 734 12.14 -27.98 44.97
C THR A 734 12.28 -27.55 43.52
N LYS A 735 12.94 -26.43 43.27
CA LYS A 735 13.20 -25.94 41.93
C LYS A 735 14.09 -26.91 41.15
N GLU A 736 15.17 -27.43 41.76
CA GLU A 736 16.02 -28.43 41.14
C GLU A 736 15.24 -29.72 40.80
N ALA A 737 14.40 -30.20 41.69
CA ALA A 737 13.56 -31.39 41.45
C ALA A 737 12.58 -31.19 40.30
N VAL A 738 11.96 -30.02 40.20
CA VAL A 738 11.08 -29.66 39.07
C VAL A 738 11.83 -29.58 37.76
N LEU A 739 13.04 -29.00 37.76
CA LEU A 739 13.91 -28.92 36.60
C LEU A 739 14.40 -30.29 36.14
N ASP A 740 14.67 -31.20 37.09
CA ASP A 740 15.08 -32.57 36.76
C ASP A 740 13.91 -33.37 36.14
N GLU A 741 12.71 -33.26 36.70
CA GLU A 741 11.52 -33.85 36.06
C GLU A 741 11.32 -33.35 34.63
N MET A 742 11.55 -32.07 34.40
CA MET A 742 11.48 -31.47 33.06
C MET A 742 12.53 -32.04 32.12
N LYS A 743 13.79 -32.22 32.55
CA LYS A 743 14.89 -32.84 31.78
C LYS A 743 14.57 -34.29 31.36
N HIS A 744 13.78 -35.00 32.14
CA HIS A 744 13.31 -36.35 31.78
C HIS A 744 12.23 -36.31 30.67
N ARG A 745 11.46 -35.22 30.58
CA ARG A 745 10.35 -35.12 29.62
C ARG A 745 10.74 -34.51 28.30
N PHE A 746 11.64 -33.53 28.30
CA PHE A 746 12.09 -32.80 27.12
C PHE A 746 13.52 -33.13 26.78
N LYS A 747 13.85 -33.14 25.46
CA LYS A 747 15.21 -33.36 24.99
C LYS A 747 16.13 -32.20 25.41
N PRO A 748 17.38 -32.47 25.82
CA PRO A 748 18.34 -31.43 26.19
C PRO A 748 18.55 -30.38 25.08
N GLU A 749 18.50 -30.81 23.82
CA GLU A 749 18.63 -29.96 22.64
C GLU A 749 17.56 -28.86 22.61
N PHE A 750 16.33 -29.16 22.97
CA PHE A 750 15.24 -28.21 23.06
C PHE A 750 15.39 -27.24 24.23
N LEU A 751 15.72 -27.76 25.41
CA LEU A 751 15.89 -26.96 26.62
C LEU A 751 17.00 -25.92 26.50
N ASN A 752 18.13 -26.28 25.84
CA ASN A 752 19.26 -25.37 25.64
C ASN A 752 18.96 -24.18 24.71
N ARG A 753 17.84 -24.18 24.00
CA ARG A 753 17.42 -23.07 23.12
C ARG A 753 16.44 -22.12 23.73
N ILE A 754 16.00 -22.41 24.94
CA ILE A 754 15.07 -21.59 25.70
C ILE A 754 15.90 -20.62 26.56
N ASP A 755 15.52 -19.34 26.54
CA ASP A 755 16.23 -18.30 27.27
C ASP A 755 16.13 -18.52 28.77
N ASP A 756 14.92 -18.78 29.31
CA ASP A 756 14.72 -18.99 30.74
C ASP A 756 13.57 -19.96 31.00
N ILE A 757 13.73 -20.75 32.08
CA ILE A 757 12.72 -21.67 32.58
C ILE A 757 12.22 -21.10 33.90
N ILE A 758 10.96 -20.78 33.98
CA ILE A 758 10.35 -20.03 35.07
C ILE A 758 9.42 -20.95 35.88
N VAL A 759 9.74 -21.17 37.14
CA VAL A 759 8.90 -21.94 38.06
C VAL A 759 7.98 -20.99 38.82
N PHE A 760 6.66 -21.11 38.59
CA PHE A 760 5.63 -20.34 39.28
C PHE A 760 5.38 -20.86 40.68
N LYS A 761 5.38 -19.96 41.64
CA LYS A 761 5.06 -20.27 43.04
C LYS A 761 3.56 -20.52 43.19
N ALA A 762 3.19 -21.40 44.11
CA ALA A 762 1.78 -21.51 44.49
C ALA A 762 1.33 -20.23 45.22
N LEU A 763 0.09 -19.83 44.98
CA LEU A 763 -0.45 -18.58 45.54
C LEU A 763 -0.73 -18.78 47.04
N GLY A 764 -0.17 -17.95 47.92
CA GLY A 764 -0.51 -17.91 49.36
C GLY A 764 -1.81 -17.11 49.59
N LYS A 765 -2.44 -17.30 50.76
CA LYS A 765 -3.70 -16.62 51.11
C LYS A 765 -3.62 -15.09 50.98
N GLU A 766 -2.50 -14.48 51.31
CA GLU A 766 -2.29 -13.04 51.22
C GLU A 766 -2.25 -12.55 49.76
N SER A 767 -1.56 -13.30 48.91
CA SER A 767 -1.56 -13.03 47.44
C SER A 767 -2.95 -13.17 46.85
N VAL A 768 -3.71 -14.18 47.33
CA VAL A 768 -5.08 -14.41 46.89
C VAL A 768 -6.02 -13.27 47.31
N LYS A 769 -5.86 -12.71 48.50
CA LYS A 769 -6.60 -11.54 49.00
C LYS A 769 -6.33 -10.31 48.11
N ASN A 770 -5.09 -10.09 47.71
CA ASN A 770 -4.74 -9.00 46.81
C ASN A 770 -5.32 -9.22 45.40
N ILE A 771 -5.37 -10.47 44.91
CA ILE A 771 -6.00 -10.79 43.62
C ILE A 771 -7.51 -10.52 43.66
N VAL A 772 -8.17 -10.86 44.76
CA VAL A 772 -9.59 -10.53 44.97
C VAL A 772 -9.80 -9.03 44.90
N ASN A 773 -8.98 -8.23 45.58
CA ASN A 773 -9.05 -6.77 45.50
C ASN A 773 -8.95 -6.24 44.04
N LEU A 774 -8.01 -6.74 43.26
CA LEU A 774 -7.89 -6.33 41.83
C LEU A 774 -9.13 -6.71 41.02
N ILE A 775 -9.72 -7.89 41.24
CA ILE A 775 -10.95 -8.29 40.55
C ILE A 775 -12.12 -7.36 40.94
N LEU A 776 -12.20 -6.97 42.22
CA LEU A 776 -13.24 -6.10 42.73
C LEU A 776 -13.07 -4.64 42.28
N GLU A 777 -11.82 -4.15 42.14
CA GLU A 777 -11.52 -2.87 41.47
C GLU A 777 -12.03 -2.87 40.05
N GLY A 778 -11.85 -3.96 39.29
CA GLY A 778 -12.39 -4.09 37.92
C GLY A 778 -13.93 -4.05 37.86
N ILE A 779 -14.64 -4.45 38.94
CA ILE A 779 -16.09 -4.28 39.04
C ILE A 779 -16.42 -2.79 39.27
N ASN A 780 -15.68 -2.11 40.16
CA ASN A 780 -15.87 -0.70 40.42
C ASN A 780 -15.66 0.16 39.14
N GLU A 781 -14.65 -0.12 38.33
CA GLU A 781 -14.45 0.61 37.07
C GLU A 781 -15.65 0.44 36.12
N ARG A 782 -16.25 -0.76 36.03
CA ARG A 782 -17.45 -0.99 35.19
C ARG A 782 -18.71 -0.31 35.74
N LEU A 783 -18.82 -0.17 37.06
CA LEU A 783 -19.95 0.48 37.72
C LEU A 783 -19.82 2.01 37.75
N LYS A 784 -18.64 2.55 37.47
CA LYS A 784 -18.35 3.98 37.43
C LYS A 784 -19.25 4.73 36.45
N GLU A 785 -19.53 4.13 35.30
CA GLU A 785 -20.48 4.69 34.31
C GLU A 785 -21.90 4.84 34.84
N GLN A 786 -22.29 4.06 35.88
CA GLN A 786 -23.59 4.14 36.51
C GLN A 786 -23.56 4.93 37.84
N TYR A 787 -22.40 5.57 38.12
CA TYR A 787 -22.17 6.32 39.39
C TYR A 787 -22.40 5.47 40.66
N ILE A 788 -22.12 4.15 40.59
CA ILE A 788 -22.23 3.24 41.72
C ILE A 788 -20.84 2.83 42.19
N LYS A 789 -20.58 2.91 43.49
CA LYS A 789 -19.33 2.47 44.10
C LYS A 789 -19.59 1.25 44.98
N VAL A 790 -18.68 0.27 44.95
CA VAL A 790 -18.72 -0.89 45.80
C VAL A 790 -17.51 -0.87 46.73
N GLU A 791 -17.75 -0.95 48.05
CA GLU A 791 -16.72 -1.01 49.06
C GLU A 791 -16.78 -2.39 49.74
N PHE A 792 -15.63 -2.95 50.12
CA PHE A 792 -15.49 -4.28 50.66
C PHE A 792 -14.84 -4.17 52.05
N THR A 793 -15.42 -4.87 53.04
CA THR A 793 -14.78 -4.99 54.36
C THR A 793 -13.73 -6.11 54.36
N ASP A 794 -12.76 -6.06 55.27
CA ASP A 794 -11.77 -7.13 55.40
C ASP A 794 -12.41 -8.49 55.73
N LYS A 795 -13.55 -8.49 56.45
CA LYS A 795 -14.31 -9.71 56.71
C LYS A 795 -14.95 -10.33 55.48
N ALA A 796 -15.41 -9.47 54.54
CA ALA A 796 -15.93 -9.94 53.26
C ALA A 796 -14.81 -10.52 52.40
N LEU A 797 -13.65 -9.87 52.38
CA LEU A 797 -12.47 -10.35 51.65
C LEU A 797 -11.98 -11.70 52.21
N ASP A 798 -11.84 -11.84 53.52
CA ASP A 798 -11.43 -13.08 54.17
C ASP A 798 -12.42 -14.21 53.87
N TYR A 799 -13.74 -13.93 53.91
CA TYR A 799 -14.78 -14.90 53.56
C TYR A 799 -14.67 -15.36 52.11
N ILE A 800 -14.44 -14.43 51.16
CA ILE A 800 -14.27 -14.74 49.72
C ILE A 800 -13.05 -15.65 49.52
N VAL A 801 -11.96 -15.36 50.21
CA VAL A 801 -10.73 -16.15 50.13
C VAL A 801 -10.96 -17.55 50.69
N ASP A 802 -11.55 -17.68 51.89
CA ASP A 802 -11.76 -18.98 52.55
C ASP A 802 -12.76 -19.88 51.76
N GLU A 803 -13.79 -19.32 51.14
CA GLU A 803 -14.80 -20.07 50.38
C GLU A 803 -14.34 -20.41 48.93
N ALA A 804 -13.59 -19.54 48.29
CA ALA A 804 -13.29 -19.67 46.88
C ALA A 804 -11.82 -20.04 46.55
N TYR A 805 -10.95 -20.14 47.54
CA TYR A 805 -9.54 -20.52 47.33
C TYR A 805 -9.34 -22.01 47.55
N ASP A 806 -8.78 -22.67 46.56
CA ASP A 806 -8.31 -24.05 46.60
C ASP A 806 -6.85 -24.11 46.16
N PRO A 807 -5.92 -24.59 46.99
CA PRO A 807 -4.49 -24.68 46.63
C PRO A 807 -4.22 -25.45 45.33
N ALA A 808 -5.03 -26.46 44.99
CA ALA A 808 -4.85 -27.25 43.79
C ALA A 808 -5.29 -26.53 42.51
N TYR A 809 -6.27 -25.60 42.60
CA TYR A 809 -6.82 -24.87 41.48
C TYR A 809 -6.45 -23.38 41.46
N GLY A 810 -5.72 -22.90 42.50
CA GLY A 810 -5.22 -21.54 42.62
C GLY A 810 -6.33 -20.48 42.61
N ALA A 811 -6.15 -19.42 41.84
CA ALA A 811 -7.11 -18.31 41.73
C ALA A 811 -8.28 -18.56 40.74
N ARG A 812 -8.31 -19.70 40.03
CA ARG A 812 -9.35 -19.97 39.01
C ARG A 812 -10.78 -20.03 39.59
N PRO A 813 -11.05 -20.64 40.77
CA PRO A 813 -12.38 -20.62 41.38
C PRO A 813 -12.84 -19.24 41.82
N LEU A 814 -11.92 -18.33 42.21
CA LEU A 814 -12.24 -16.97 42.69
C LEU A 814 -13.07 -16.18 41.66
N LYS A 815 -12.65 -16.17 40.41
CA LYS A 815 -13.34 -15.43 39.35
C LYS A 815 -14.77 -15.94 39.16
N ARG A 816 -14.98 -17.24 39.27
CA ARG A 816 -16.31 -17.85 39.19
C ARG A 816 -17.18 -17.50 40.40
N PHE A 817 -16.59 -17.49 41.60
CA PHE A 817 -17.27 -17.10 42.82
C PHE A 817 -17.73 -15.64 42.75
N VAL A 818 -16.79 -14.71 42.37
CA VAL A 818 -17.11 -13.30 42.23
C VAL A 818 -18.25 -13.10 41.23
N GLN A 819 -18.18 -13.76 40.07
CA GLN A 819 -19.22 -13.65 39.05
C GLN A 819 -20.58 -14.20 39.51
N LYS A 820 -20.58 -15.37 40.15
CA LYS A 820 -21.82 -16.04 40.56
C LYS A 820 -22.48 -15.37 41.77
N ASP A 821 -21.69 -15.04 42.79
CA ASP A 821 -22.21 -14.54 44.04
C ASP A 821 -22.21 -13.00 44.13
N ILE A 822 -21.16 -12.31 43.69
CA ILE A 822 -21.05 -10.86 43.82
C ILE A 822 -21.73 -10.14 42.64
N GLU A 823 -21.29 -10.38 41.40
CA GLU A 823 -21.84 -9.69 40.25
C GLU A 823 -23.33 -10.00 40.06
N THR A 824 -23.76 -11.25 40.26
CA THR A 824 -25.16 -11.63 40.11
C THR A 824 -26.04 -10.94 41.16
N ASN A 825 -25.58 -10.84 42.41
CA ASN A 825 -26.40 -10.19 43.48
C ASN A 825 -26.42 -8.67 43.30
N LEU A 826 -25.29 -8.04 42.93
CA LEU A 826 -25.24 -6.63 42.60
C LEU A 826 -26.16 -6.29 41.41
N SER A 827 -26.15 -7.11 40.35
CA SER A 827 -27.04 -6.94 39.21
C SER A 827 -28.52 -7.02 39.62
N LYS A 828 -28.89 -7.96 40.48
CA LYS A 828 -30.27 -8.07 41.02
C LYS A 828 -30.66 -6.84 41.84
N MET A 829 -29.74 -6.27 42.63
CA MET A 829 -29.99 -5.07 43.41
C MET A 829 -30.17 -3.83 42.52
N ILE A 830 -29.36 -3.67 41.49
CA ILE A 830 -29.49 -2.57 40.52
C ILE A 830 -30.80 -2.69 39.75
N LEU A 831 -31.11 -3.85 39.18
CA LEU A 831 -32.35 -4.09 38.42
C LEU A 831 -33.63 -4.00 39.30
N SER A 832 -33.53 -4.26 40.61
CA SER A 832 -34.66 -4.09 41.54
C SER A 832 -34.76 -2.69 42.15
N ASN A 833 -34.00 -1.71 41.66
CA ASN A 833 -33.92 -0.33 42.17
C ASN A 833 -33.61 -0.25 43.67
N LYS A 834 -32.98 -1.24 44.26
CA LYS A 834 -32.46 -1.23 45.63
C LYS A 834 -31.16 -0.42 45.76
N VAL A 835 -30.46 -0.26 44.64
CA VAL A 835 -29.29 0.60 44.50
C VAL A 835 -29.62 1.60 43.38
N SER A 836 -29.56 2.90 43.69
CA SER A 836 -29.78 3.99 42.75
C SER A 836 -28.44 4.62 42.32
N GLU A 837 -28.45 5.47 41.32
CA GLU A 837 -27.29 6.27 40.92
C GLU A 837 -26.75 7.07 42.13
N ASN A 838 -25.44 7.24 42.21
CA ASN A 838 -24.71 7.88 43.32
C ASN A 838 -24.80 7.15 44.66
N SER A 839 -25.05 5.82 44.67
CA SER A 839 -25.05 5.02 45.86
C SER A 839 -23.74 4.25 46.07
N THR A 840 -23.37 4.04 47.36
CA THR A 840 -22.27 3.17 47.73
C THR A 840 -22.82 1.87 48.33
N VAL A 841 -22.42 0.73 47.73
CA VAL A 841 -22.77 -0.61 48.28
C VAL A 841 -21.61 -1.13 49.11
N VAL A 842 -21.81 -1.34 50.38
CA VAL A 842 -20.80 -1.95 51.26
C VAL A 842 -21.07 -3.45 51.38
N LEU A 843 -20.11 -4.27 50.93
CA LEU A 843 -20.12 -5.70 51.13
C LEU A 843 -19.40 -6.04 52.43
N ASP A 844 -20.13 -6.77 53.31
CA ASP A 844 -19.63 -7.28 54.57
C ASP A 844 -19.90 -8.79 54.64
N SER A 845 -19.42 -9.48 55.66
CA SER A 845 -19.69 -10.90 55.91
C SER A 845 -19.97 -11.18 57.38
N ASP A 846 -20.92 -12.08 57.65
CA ASP A 846 -21.19 -12.65 58.96
C ASP A 846 -20.42 -13.98 59.20
N GLY A 847 -19.47 -14.30 58.31
CA GLY A 847 -18.72 -15.56 58.32
C GLY A 847 -19.46 -16.76 57.72
N LYS A 848 -20.70 -16.61 57.28
CA LYS A 848 -21.48 -17.66 56.59
C LYS A 848 -21.97 -17.24 55.23
N LYS A 849 -22.14 -15.93 54.99
CA LYS A 849 -22.61 -15.36 53.71
C LYS A 849 -22.18 -13.91 53.55
N LEU A 850 -22.18 -13.42 52.33
CA LEU A 850 -21.99 -12.00 52.01
C LEU A 850 -23.27 -11.20 52.30
N ILE A 851 -23.10 -10.03 52.90
CA ILE A 851 -24.17 -9.09 53.25
C ILE A 851 -23.96 -7.82 52.40
N TYR A 852 -25.00 -7.38 51.73
CA TYR A 852 -24.99 -6.24 50.83
C TYR A 852 -25.76 -5.07 51.49
N ASN A 853 -25.06 -4.01 51.87
CA ASN A 853 -25.65 -2.82 52.50
C ASN A 853 -25.53 -1.62 51.56
N ALA A 854 -26.62 -1.18 50.97
CA ALA A 854 -26.64 0.03 50.16
C ALA A 854 -26.70 1.28 51.07
N LYS A 855 -25.73 2.20 50.92
CA LYS A 855 -25.73 3.53 51.53
C LYS A 855 -26.00 4.53 50.43
N LYS A 856 -26.95 5.46 50.68
CA LYS A 856 -27.20 6.58 49.78
C LYS A 856 -26.14 7.69 49.96
#